data_e9dd5090d988c8326e0583e305d47690
#
_entry.id   e9dd5090d988c8326e0583e305d47690
#
_cell.length_a   1.000
_cell.length_b   1.000
_cell.length_c   1.000
_cell.angle_alpha   90.00
_cell.angle_beta   90.00
_cell.angle_gamma   90.00
#
_symmetry.space_group_name_H-M   'P 1'
#
loop_
_entity.id
_entity.type
_entity.pdbx_description
1 polymer ?
#
loop_
_entity_poly.entity_id
_entity_poly.type
_entity_poly.pdbx_seq_one_letter_code
_entity_poly.pdbx_strand_id
1 'polypeptide(L)'
;MESLHGLTAILVSCSLCLPAPIVAAQQAADPSQPPAKAKSKQNYVPNSASNYTSGQLRGDQRILQALNRFTFGPKPGDLEAVRKMGLDQWFDQQLRPAAIDETDLNARLAAFPAMQWSMQDLFFRLPSNPIIRQAAQGKVEVPPGGTLHAVYENQIYRIQARKEAQADKRTVAANQAPGLASGPVNQSMNAEANDAMAPNAPATGPMQSAQPGTGQTQSAQTGMNPAATAPAPEMNSMAPAAVTNSNQAPVLPAVDEATIQRILALPPQQRVLRLQSMQPADFDGFMKSLKPAQRQTLLTGLNPDLKEAVGALENPEQTTAQELFDQRLTRDIYANAQLQEVMTDFWLNHFNVYLRKNEQMPYYLVSYERDVIRPRALGKFEDLLEAVAHSPAMMLYLDNAESMGPDSPAAERAKMAAARRPDAKKKADAGLNENYARELMELHTLGVNGGYTQADVTQVARVLTGWTVDRPQFGGDFIYAPMRHEPGTKTVLGAKIKENGEMEGRELLHMLAMRPATAQFLSRKLAIRFVSDDPPQALVDRMAKAYLQSGGDIPTVLKTLFHSPEFWAASDFRAKVKTPLEFVVSAARASNANIQNFQPLMNALRQMGMPLYGCMPPTGYKWDASDWVSTGALVDRMNFALSMAANRLPGITVVWAPELDMSTLDSDAPLQQMIPTSESEEARLEPMLVPGGVSDATRTAALEQFKAQSAQNPPLVATPVMTNPSQVSKARPGAPARPAPGAKGRQGAPADAYEREDQLLAGLLMGSPEFQRR
;
A
#
# COMPACT_ATOMS: atom_id res chain seq x y z
N MET A 1 -14.51 -28.04 2.28
CA MET A 1 -14.22 -27.87 0.84
C MET A 1 -15.48 -27.58 0.02
N GLU A 2 -16.65 -27.60 0.59
CA GLU A 2 -17.92 -27.38 -0.12
C GLU A 2 -18.40 -25.91 -0.20
N SER A 3 -17.77 -25.00 0.54
CA SER A 3 -18.17 -23.58 0.56
C SER A 3 -17.58 -22.73 -0.58
N LEU A 4 -16.74 -23.31 -1.45
CA LEU A 4 -16.13 -22.57 -2.58
C LEU A 4 -17.02 -22.52 -3.84
N HIS A 5 -17.98 -23.41 -3.98
CA HIS A 5 -18.81 -23.50 -5.19
C HIS A 5 -19.91 -22.44 -5.29
N GLY A 6 -20.33 -21.87 -4.16
CA GLY A 6 -21.34 -20.79 -4.14
C GLY A 6 -20.82 -19.43 -4.61
N LEU A 7 -19.53 -19.15 -4.42
CA LEU A 7 -18.91 -17.89 -4.83
C LEU A 7 -18.73 -17.76 -6.35
N THR A 8 -18.59 -18.88 -7.05
CA THR A 8 -18.41 -18.90 -8.51
C THR A 8 -19.69 -18.47 -9.26
N ALA A 9 -20.85 -18.69 -8.68
CA ALA A 9 -22.13 -18.36 -9.31
C ALA A 9 -22.40 -16.83 -9.36
N ILE A 10 -21.95 -16.07 -8.35
CA ILE A 10 -22.11 -14.60 -8.32
C ILE A 10 -21.24 -13.91 -9.37
N LEU A 11 -20.05 -14.46 -9.64
CA LEU A 11 -19.13 -13.90 -10.64
C LEU A 11 -19.68 -14.04 -12.06
N VAL A 12 -20.41 -15.12 -12.34
CA VAL A 12 -21.04 -15.34 -13.67
C VAL A 12 -22.21 -14.36 -13.89
N SER A 13 -22.97 -14.04 -12.86
CA SER A 13 -24.09 -13.09 -12.95
C SER A 13 -23.63 -11.65 -13.13
N CYS A 14 -22.52 -11.24 -12.51
CA CYS A 14 -21.95 -9.90 -12.68
C CYS A 14 -21.27 -9.69 -14.05
N SER A 15 -20.80 -10.77 -14.71
CA SER A 15 -20.20 -10.68 -16.05
C SER A 15 -21.21 -10.39 -17.16
N LEU A 16 -22.50 -10.62 -16.92
CA LEU A 16 -23.57 -10.39 -17.91
C LEU A 16 -24.07 -8.93 -17.98
N CYS A 17 -23.61 -8.04 -17.10
CA CYS A 17 -24.01 -6.63 -17.09
C CYS A 17 -23.01 -5.67 -17.76
N LEU A 18 -22.00 -6.19 -18.48
CA LEU A 18 -21.12 -5.37 -19.32
C LEU A 18 -21.69 -5.35 -20.76
N PRO A 19 -21.67 -4.20 -21.46
CA PRO A 19 -22.07 -4.17 -22.87
C PRO A 19 -21.15 -5.11 -23.67
N ALA A 20 -21.76 -5.96 -24.51
CA ALA A 20 -21.07 -6.95 -25.31
C ALA A 20 -19.97 -6.34 -26.19
N PRO A 21 -18.77 -6.92 -26.23
CA PRO A 21 -17.80 -6.56 -27.25
C PRO A 21 -18.29 -7.09 -28.62
N ILE A 22 -18.26 -6.24 -29.62
CA ILE A 22 -18.51 -6.60 -31.01
C ILE A 22 -17.43 -7.61 -31.42
N VAL A 23 -17.78 -8.87 -31.59
CA VAL A 23 -16.92 -9.89 -32.15
C VAL A 23 -16.81 -9.66 -33.65
N ALA A 24 -15.71 -9.07 -34.12
CA ALA A 24 -15.34 -9.08 -35.53
C ALA A 24 -14.77 -10.46 -35.87
N ALA A 25 -15.44 -11.17 -36.80
CA ALA A 25 -15.00 -12.46 -37.32
C ALA A 25 -13.66 -12.29 -38.06
N GLN A 26 -12.63 -12.98 -37.59
CA GLN A 26 -11.37 -13.13 -38.32
C GLN A 26 -11.55 -14.12 -39.45
N GLN A 27 -11.55 -13.63 -40.70
CA GLN A 27 -11.31 -14.45 -41.88
C GLN A 27 -9.80 -14.72 -42.03
N ALA A 28 -9.44 -15.98 -42.22
CA ALA A 28 -8.08 -16.40 -42.44
C ALA A 28 -7.53 -15.80 -43.73
N ALA A 29 -6.34 -15.17 -43.64
CA ALA A 29 -5.65 -14.58 -44.78
C ALA A 29 -4.79 -15.62 -45.53
N ASP A 30 -4.84 -15.54 -46.85
CA ASP A 30 -4.06 -16.31 -47.83
C ASP A 30 -2.58 -15.89 -47.81
N PRO A 31 -1.59 -16.82 -47.75
CA PRO A 31 -0.18 -16.49 -47.59
C PRO A 31 0.57 -16.05 -48.87
N SER A 32 -0.10 -15.69 -49.94
CA SER A 32 0.55 -15.41 -51.25
C SER A 32 0.62 -13.94 -51.68
N GLN A 33 0.33 -12.97 -50.78
CA GLN A 33 0.46 -11.54 -51.13
C GLN A 33 1.59 -10.84 -50.39
N PRO A 34 2.35 -9.94 -51.07
CA PRO A 34 3.44 -9.19 -50.43
C PRO A 34 2.88 -8.10 -49.48
N PRO A 35 3.64 -7.69 -48.42
CA PRO A 35 3.14 -6.79 -47.39
C PRO A 35 2.81 -5.40 -47.93
N ALA A 36 1.57 -4.99 -47.75
CA ALA A 36 1.12 -3.63 -48.05
C ALA A 36 1.80 -2.61 -47.10
N LYS A 37 2.31 -1.53 -47.70
CA LYS A 37 2.92 -0.40 -47.01
C LYS A 37 2.02 0.13 -45.89
N ALA A 38 2.60 0.35 -44.72
CA ALA A 38 1.96 0.95 -43.54
C ALA A 38 1.28 2.28 -43.97
N LYS A 39 -0.03 2.31 -43.88
CA LYS A 39 -0.81 3.55 -43.99
C LYS A 39 -0.74 4.30 -42.66
N SER A 40 -0.39 5.55 -42.79
CA SER A 40 -0.37 6.63 -41.81
C SER A 40 -1.47 6.58 -40.77
N LYS A 41 -1.07 6.99 -39.56
CA LYS A 41 -1.85 7.45 -38.42
C LYS A 41 -3.27 7.88 -38.81
N GLN A 42 -4.25 7.06 -38.47
CA GLN A 42 -5.62 7.54 -38.33
C GLN A 42 -5.62 8.58 -37.21
N ASN A 43 -5.82 9.81 -37.58
CA ASN A 43 -6.17 10.88 -36.66
C ASN A 43 -7.44 10.46 -35.93
N TYR A 44 -7.30 10.11 -34.65
CA TYR A 44 -8.42 10.00 -33.73
C TYR A 44 -9.04 11.39 -33.63
N VAL A 45 -10.19 11.58 -34.25
CA VAL A 45 -11.04 12.78 -34.07
C VAL A 45 -11.76 12.53 -32.73
N PRO A 46 -11.50 13.31 -31.67
CA PRO A 46 -12.25 13.18 -30.44
C PRO A 46 -13.73 13.48 -30.75
N ASN A 47 -14.59 12.55 -30.32
CA ASN A 47 -16.03 12.76 -30.38
C ASN A 47 -16.35 14.05 -29.63
N SER A 48 -16.84 15.03 -30.35
CA SER A 48 -17.01 16.39 -29.95
C SER A 48 -17.90 16.58 -28.71
N ALA A 49 -17.64 17.66 -28.02
CA ALA A 49 -18.32 18.32 -26.91
C ALA A 49 -19.88 18.27 -26.81
N SER A 50 -20.58 17.57 -27.69
CA SER A 50 -22.04 17.61 -27.77
C SER A 50 -22.79 16.70 -26.77
N ASN A 51 -22.12 15.74 -26.13
CA ASN A 51 -22.78 14.79 -25.24
C ASN A 51 -22.85 15.22 -23.76
N TYR A 52 -22.16 16.30 -23.38
CA TYR A 52 -22.08 16.71 -21.96
C TYR A 52 -23.23 17.61 -21.50
N THR A 53 -24.14 18.02 -22.39
CA THR A 53 -25.26 18.92 -22.05
C THR A 53 -26.57 18.21 -21.72
N SER A 54 -26.73 16.93 -22.04
CA SER A 54 -27.94 16.16 -21.75
C SER A 54 -27.84 15.38 -20.43
N GLY A 55 -28.27 16.03 -19.36
CA GLY A 55 -28.38 15.41 -18.02
C GLY A 55 -27.28 15.85 -17.06
N GLN A 56 -27.53 16.94 -16.35
CA GLN A 56 -26.73 17.38 -15.20
C GLN A 56 -27.25 16.74 -13.92
N LEU A 57 -26.32 16.35 -13.02
CA LEU A 57 -26.65 15.88 -11.67
C LEU A 57 -27.41 16.95 -10.90
N ARG A 58 -28.36 16.53 -10.05
CA ARG A 58 -29.19 17.42 -9.24
C ARG A 58 -29.29 16.93 -7.79
N GLY A 59 -29.56 17.84 -6.88
CA GLY A 59 -29.81 17.53 -5.48
C GLY A 59 -28.71 16.66 -4.86
N ASP A 60 -29.09 15.60 -4.20
CA ASP A 60 -28.19 14.68 -3.50
C ASP A 60 -27.18 13.99 -4.41
N GLN A 61 -27.48 13.79 -5.70
CA GLN A 61 -26.50 13.24 -6.66
C GLN A 61 -25.26 14.12 -6.79
N ARG A 62 -25.42 15.47 -6.74
CA ARG A 62 -24.29 16.40 -6.74
C ARG A 62 -23.46 16.26 -5.46
N ILE A 63 -24.11 16.15 -4.31
CA ILE A 63 -23.41 15.96 -3.04
C ILE A 63 -22.62 14.63 -3.06
N LEU A 64 -23.28 13.56 -3.51
CA LEU A 64 -22.63 12.24 -3.62
C LEU A 64 -21.47 12.23 -4.60
N GLN A 65 -21.60 12.90 -5.76
CA GLN A 65 -20.51 13.07 -6.72
C GLN A 65 -19.31 13.75 -6.06
N ALA A 66 -19.54 14.86 -5.34
CA ALA A 66 -18.48 15.58 -4.64
C ALA A 66 -17.83 14.73 -3.54
N LEU A 67 -18.62 14.09 -2.69
CA LEU A 67 -18.12 13.21 -1.63
C LEU A 67 -17.31 12.05 -2.21
N ASN A 68 -17.80 11.39 -3.26
CA ASN A 68 -17.07 10.27 -3.88
C ASN A 68 -15.80 10.70 -4.60
N ARG A 69 -15.70 11.93 -5.10
CA ARG A 69 -14.54 12.40 -5.89
C ARG A 69 -13.49 13.10 -5.03
N PHE A 70 -13.91 13.92 -4.06
CA PHE A 70 -13.03 14.76 -3.25
C PHE A 70 -12.74 14.18 -1.85
N THR A 71 -13.31 13.01 -1.54
CA THR A 71 -12.97 12.23 -0.35
C THR A 71 -12.65 10.78 -0.73
N PHE A 72 -12.21 9.98 0.23
CA PHE A 72 -12.11 8.53 0.06
C PHE A 72 -13.46 7.79 0.16
N GLY A 73 -14.55 8.50 -0.03
CA GLY A 73 -15.93 8.02 0.07
C GLY A 73 -16.64 8.55 1.32
N PRO A 74 -17.97 8.68 1.25
CA PRO A 74 -18.76 9.16 2.36
C PRO A 74 -18.72 8.21 3.56
N LYS A 75 -18.77 8.78 4.77
CA LYS A 75 -19.09 8.08 6.01
C LYS A 75 -20.57 8.35 6.38
N PRO A 76 -21.17 7.56 7.27
CA PRO A 76 -22.52 7.82 7.77
C PRO A 76 -22.66 9.26 8.28
N GLY A 77 -23.69 9.97 7.81
CA GLY A 77 -23.95 11.36 8.16
C GLY A 77 -23.31 12.43 7.25
N ASP A 78 -22.30 12.09 6.43
CA ASP A 78 -21.63 13.08 5.56
C ASP A 78 -22.59 13.72 4.56
N LEU A 79 -23.47 12.93 3.94
CA LEU A 79 -24.48 13.45 2.98
C LEU A 79 -25.36 14.53 3.63
N GLU A 80 -25.83 14.25 4.83
CA GLU A 80 -26.70 15.17 5.58
C GLU A 80 -25.94 16.43 6.03
N ALA A 81 -24.72 16.24 6.50
CA ALA A 81 -23.85 17.35 6.91
C ALA A 81 -23.59 18.31 5.75
N VAL A 82 -23.26 17.78 4.56
CA VAL A 82 -23.03 18.60 3.36
C VAL A 82 -24.33 19.25 2.86
N ARG A 83 -25.47 18.53 2.92
CA ARG A 83 -26.79 19.11 2.58
C ARG A 83 -27.10 20.31 3.47
N LYS A 84 -26.88 20.19 4.79
CA LYS A 84 -27.12 21.26 5.76
C LYS A 84 -26.17 22.45 5.58
N MET A 85 -24.89 22.18 5.32
CA MET A 85 -23.87 23.22 5.13
C MET A 85 -24.02 23.92 3.78
N GLY A 86 -24.40 23.19 2.75
CA GLY A 86 -24.34 23.64 1.36
C GLY A 86 -23.06 23.19 0.65
N LEU A 87 -23.21 22.65 -0.55
CA LEU A 87 -22.15 21.99 -1.29
C LEU A 87 -20.96 22.91 -1.60
N ASP A 88 -21.21 24.15 -2.03
CA ASP A 88 -20.14 25.12 -2.36
C ASP A 88 -19.37 25.52 -1.11
N GLN A 89 -20.06 25.74 0.02
CA GLN A 89 -19.42 26.07 1.31
C GLN A 89 -18.58 24.90 1.81
N TRP A 90 -19.09 23.68 1.71
CA TRP A 90 -18.33 22.48 2.04
C TRP A 90 -17.05 22.36 1.22
N PHE A 91 -17.15 22.54 -0.09
CA PHE A 91 -15.98 22.46 -0.97
C PHE A 91 -14.95 23.56 -0.65
N ASP A 92 -15.39 24.79 -0.42
CA ASP A 92 -14.52 25.90 -0.01
C ASP A 92 -13.85 25.64 1.35
N GLN A 93 -14.53 24.94 2.26
CA GLN A 93 -13.96 24.51 3.55
C GLN A 93 -12.88 23.45 3.31
N GLN A 94 -13.15 22.43 2.48
CA GLN A 94 -12.19 21.38 2.16
C GLN A 94 -10.90 21.91 1.48
N LEU A 95 -10.97 23.00 0.75
CA LEU A 95 -9.80 23.69 0.20
C LEU A 95 -8.95 24.43 1.25
N ARG A 96 -9.43 24.54 2.49
CA ARG A 96 -8.75 25.20 3.60
C ARG A 96 -8.63 24.28 4.81
N PRO A 97 -7.84 23.21 4.72
CA PRO A 97 -7.76 22.15 5.72
C PRO A 97 -7.41 22.66 7.12
N ALA A 98 -6.61 23.72 7.23
CA ALA A 98 -6.25 24.31 8.51
C ALA A 98 -7.45 24.90 9.29
N ALA A 99 -8.59 25.12 8.64
CA ALA A 99 -9.85 25.61 9.27
C ALA A 99 -10.78 24.47 9.71
N ILE A 100 -10.39 23.22 9.47
CA ILE A 100 -11.20 22.02 9.81
C ILE A 100 -10.70 21.46 11.14
N ASP A 101 -11.63 21.13 12.02
CA ASP A 101 -11.30 20.49 13.31
C ASP A 101 -10.87 19.03 13.09
N GLU A 102 -9.65 18.72 13.53
CA GLU A 102 -9.02 17.40 13.46
C GLU A 102 -8.64 16.88 14.86
N THR A 103 -9.34 17.32 15.91
CA THR A 103 -9.03 16.93 17.30
C THR A 103 -9.06 15.41 17.47
N ASP A 104 -10.08 14.74 16.95
CA ASP A 104 -10.23 13.27 17.04
C ASP A 104 -9.15 12.54 16.25
N LEU A 105 -8.80 13.05 15.07
CA LEU A 105 -7.71 12.51 14.26
C LEU A 105 -6.38 12.65 15.00
N ASN A 106 -6.09 13.82 15.56
CA ASN A 106 -4.85 14.08 16.28
C ASN A 106 -4.70 13.17 17.51
N ALA A 107 -5.80 12.89 18.21
CA ALA A 107 -5.82 11.94 19.32
C ALA A 107 -5.45 10.51 18.85
N ARG A 108 -5.93 10.09 17.67
CA ARG A 108 -5.56 8.79 17.06
C ARG A 108 -4.11 8.75 16.60
N LEU A 109 -3.61 9.84 16.02
CA LEU A 109 -2.23 9.95 15.53
C LEU A 109 -1.19 9.93 16.65
N ALA A 110 -1.56 10.27 17.88
CA ALA A 110 -0.71 10.14 19.05
C ALA A 110 -0.32 8.66 19.35
N ALA A 111 -0.97 7.69 18.71
CA ALA A 111 -0.61 6.28 18.79
C ALA A 111 0.70 5.92 18.02
N PHE A 112 1.24 6.84 17.21
CA PHE A 112 2.41 6.64 16.34
C PHE A 112 3.52 7.64 16.70
N PRO A 113 4.27 7.43 17.80
CA PRO A 113 5.24 8.41 18.30
C PRO A 113 6.40 8.66 17.31
N ALA A 114 6.88 7.63 16.61
CA ALA A 114 7.96 7.80 15.63
C ALA A 114 7.61 8.79 14.50
N MET A 115 6.33 8.94 14.19
CA MET A 115 5.85 9.87 13.16
C MET A 115 5.90 11.34 13.59
N GLN A 116 6.16 11.62 14.88
CA GLN A 116 6.23 12.97 15.43
C GLN A 116 7.68 13.48 15.59
N TRP A 117 8.67 12.59 15.45
CA TRP A 117 10.08 12.96 15.70
C TRP A 117 10.73 13.67 14.52
N SER A 118 11.79 14.45 14.83
CA SER A 118 12.70 14.93 13.80
C SER A 118 13.39 13.77 13.09
N MET A 119 13.91 13.99 11.88
CA MET A 119 14.62 12.94 11.16
C MET A 119 15.82 12.42 11.94
N GLN A 120 16.56 13.33 12.60
CA GLN A 120 17.71 12.96 13.41
C GLN A 120 17.29 12.11 14.62
N ASP A 121 16.21 12.49 15.34
CA ASP A 121 15.68 11.70 16.45
C ASP A 121 15.17 10.33 15.97
N LEU A 122 14.52 10.29 14.81
CA LEU A 122 14.00 9.03 14.24
C LEU A 122 15.15 8.04 13.95
N PHE A 123 16.20 8.49 13.27
CA PHE A 123 17.38 7.67 12.99
C PHE A 123 18.19 7.33 14.25
N PHE A 124 18.13 8.16 15.29
CA PHE A 124 18.79 7.90 16.56
C PHE A 124 18.05 6.85 17.39
N ARG A 125 16.73 6.99 17.51
CA ARG A 125 15.88 6.10 18.35
C ARG A 125 15.55 4.79 17.68
N LEU A 126 15.37 4.79 16.37
CA LEU A 126 15.15 3.62 15.52
C LEU A 126 16.31 3.48 14.53
N PRO A 127 17.49 3.01 14.97
CA PRO A 127 18.68 3.03 14.12
C PRO A 127 18.54 2.15 12.89
N SER A 128 18.90 2.71 11.74
CA SER A 128 18.91 1.98 10.46
C SER A 128 20.02 0.93 10.43
N ASN A 129 19.88 -0.10 9.60
CA ASN A 129 20.90 -1.14 9.45
C ASN A 129 22.30 -0.62 9.13
N PRO A 130 22.50 0.44 8.30
CA PRO A 130 23.82 1.04 8.12
C PRO A 130 24.44 1.58 9.39
N ILE A 131 23.65 2.21 10.27
CA ILE A 131 24.13 2.70 11.59
C ILE A 131 24.53 1.51 12.45
N ILE A 132 23.70 0.48 12.55
CA ILE A 132 23.99 -0.73 13.33
C ILE A 132 25.25 -1.43 12.80
N ARG A 133 25.46 -1.52 11.48
CA ARG A 133 26.71 -2.06 10.91
C ARG A 133 27.95 -1.24 11.29
N GLN A 134 27.83 0.09 11.37
CA GLN A 134 28.91 0.97 11.81
C GLN A 134 29.17 0.80 13.32
N ALA A 135 28.12 0.67 14.14
CA ALA A 135 28.23 0.37 15.57
C ALA A 135 28.91 -0.98 15.84
N ALA A 136 28.53 -2.03 15.09
CA ALA A 136 29.19 -3.34 15.14
C ALA A 136 30.67 -3.32 14.75
N GLN A 137 31.12 -2.28 14.02
CA GLN A 137 32.52 -2.05 13.63
C GLN A 137 33.26 -1.08 14.58
N GLY A 138 32.60 -0.61 15.65
CA GLY A 138 33.13 0.38 16.58
C GLY A 138 33.27 1.80 16.01
N LYS A 139 32.65 2.10 14.86
CA LYS A 139 32.66 3.44 14.22
C LYS A 139 31.59 4.38 14.72
N VAL A 140 30.56 3.84 15.34
CA VAL A 140 29.48 4.55 16.02
C VAL A 140 29.41 3.98 17.43
N GLU A 141 29.30 4.86 18.41
CA GLU A 141 29.22 4.48 19.81
C GLU A 141 27.83 3.89 20.12
N VAL A 142 27.80 2.73 20.79
CA VAL A 142 26.55 2.13 21.29
C VAL A 142 26.12 2.92 22.53
N PRO A 143 24.86 3.39 22.60
CA PRO A 143 24.36 4.11 23.76
C PRO A 143 24.58 3.32 25.07
N PRO A 144 24.93 3.96 26.19
CA PRO A 144 25.44 3.27 27.37
C PRO A 144 24.38 2.55 28.21
N GLY A 145 23.09 2.62 27.86
CA GLY A 145 22.04 1.92 28.64
C GLY A 145 20.63 2.23 28.18
N GLY A 146 19.64 1.59 28.82
CA GLY A 146 18.23 1.74 28.55
C GLY A 146 17.74 1.04 27.28
N THR A 147 16.56 1.42 26.80
CA THR A 147 15.91 0.84 25.61
C THR A 147 16.82 0.89 24.39
N LEU A 148 17.47 2.02 24.17
CA LEU A 148 18.29 2.25 22.98
C LEU A 148 19.52 1.33 22.97
N HIS A 149 20.18 1.15 24.11
CA HIS A 149 21.25 0.16 24.25
C HIS A 149 20.80 -1.23 23.84
N ALA A 150 19.67 -1.68 24.40
CA ALA A 150 19.11 -3.01 24.10
C ALA A 150 18.72 -3.15 22.61
N VAL A 151 18.24 -2.08 21.96
CA VAL A 151 17.96 -2.07 20.51
C VAL A 151 19.25 -2.32 19.74
N TYR A 152 20.32 -1.56 20.02
CA TYR A 152 21.61 -1.71 19.32
C TYR A 152 22.17 -3.13 19.51
N GLU A 153 22.22 -3.63 20.74
CA GLU A 153 22.72 -4.98 21.04
C GLU A 153 21.95 -6.07 20.30
N ASN A 154 20.62 -6.01 20.31
CA ASN A 154 19.77 -6.96 19.58
C ASN A 154 20.00 -6.93 18.07
N GLN A 155 20.14 -5.73 17.47
CA GLN A 155 20.35 -5.61 16.05
C GLN A 155 21.79 -6.01 15.65
N ILE A 156 22.81 -5.68 16.45
CA ILE A 156 24.20 -6.14 16.24
C ILE A 156 24.25 -7.68 16.25
N TYR A 157 23.64 -8.31 17.27
CA TYR A 157 23.55 -9.76 17.35
C TYR A 157 22.92 -10.39 16.11
N ARG A 158 21.78 -9.84 15.64
CA ARG A 158 21.10 -10.36 14.45
C ARG A 158 21.92 -10.22 13.17
N ILE A 159 22.68 -9.13 13.01
CA ILE A 159 23.58 -8.97 11.87
C ILE A 159 24.71 -10.00 11.92
N GLN A 160 25.29 -10.27 13.11
CA GLN A 160 26.33 -11.25 13.30
C GLN A 160 25.82 -12.67 13.02
N ALA A 161 24.70 -13.05 13.62
CA ALA A 161 24.05 -14.35 13.42
C ALA A 161 23.70 -14.62 11.93
N ARG A 162 23.24 -13.60 11.19
CA ARG A 162 23.01 -13.73 9.75
C ARG A 162 24.30 -13.95 8.96
N LYS A 163 25.39 -13.27 9.31
CA LYS A 163 26.71 -13.46 8.65
C LYS A 163 27.25 -14.86 8.90
N GLU A 164 27.14 -15.35 10.13
CA GLU A 164 27.56 -16.72 10.48
C GLU A 164 26.75 -17.76 9.71
N ALA A 165 25.43 -17.65 9.69
CA ALA A 165 24.56 -18.55 8.93
C ALA A 165 24.82 -18.52 7.40
N GLN A 166 25.22 -17.37 6.85
CA GLN A 166 25.63 -17.29 5.44
C GLN A 166 26.99 -17.90 5.17
N ALA A 167 27.93 -17.73 6.10
CA ALA A 167 29.26 -18.36 6.01
C ALA A 167 29.12 -19.88 6.04
N ASP A 168 28.32 -20.42 6.94
CA ASP A 168 28.04 -21.85 7.07
C ASP A 168 27.42 -22.42 5.79
N LYS A 169 26.42 -21.73 5.21
CA LYS A 169 25.82 -22.13 3.92
C LYS A 169 26.82 -22.15 2.77
N ARG A 170 27.76 -21.19 2.71
CA ARG A 170 28.82 -21.15 1.70
C ARG A 170 29.81 -22.29 1.89
N THR A 171 30.16 -22.61 3.12
CA THR A 171 31.05 -23.72 3.46
C THR A 171 30.42 -25.07 3.10
N VAL A 172 29.13 -25.25 3.39
CA VAL A 172 28.37 -26.46 3.01
C VAL A 172 28.27 -26.60 1.49
N ALA A 173 28.00 -25.51 0.77
CA ALA A 173 27.92 -25.51 -0.69
C ALA A 173 29.29 -25.78 -1.35
N ALA A 174 30.38 -25.24 -0.78
CA ALA A 174 31.74 -25.51 -1.24
C ALA A 174 32.17 -26.97 -1.02
N ASN A 175 31.72 -27.59 0.09
CA ASN A 175 32.03 -28.99 0.40
C ASN A 175 31.15 -29.99 -0.39
N GLN A 176 30.05 -29.55 -1.02
CA GLN A 176 29.16 -30.38 -1.83
C GLN A 176 29.44 -30.32 -3.34
N ALA A 177 30.37 -29.49 -3.80
CA ALA A 177 30.73 -29.41 -5.21
C ALA A 177 31.72 -30.57 -5.54
N PRO A 178 31.39 -31.54 -6.44
CA PRO A 178 32.35 -32.52 -6.94
C PRO A 178 33.38 -31.78 -7.79
N GLY A 179 34.66 -32.05 -7.55
CA GLY A 179 35.76 -31.36 -8.17
C GLY A 179 35.70 -31.28 -9.71
N LEU A 180 35.61 -30.06 -10.19
CA LEU A 180 35.93 -29.68 -11.57
C LEU A 180 36.88 -28.48 -11.53
N ALA A 181 37.97 -28.62 -12.27
CA ALA A 181 39.15 -27.80 -12.24
C ALA A 181 38.91 -26.30 -12.49
N SER A 182 39.71 -25.52 -11.82
CA SER A 182 39.91 -24.09 -11.84
C SER A 182 40.08 -23.48 -13.25
N GLY A 183 39.15 -22.57 -13.60
CA GLY A 183 39.39 -21.51 -14.58
C GLY A 183 38.96 -20.17 -13.95
N PRO A 184 39.61 -19.04 -14.27
CA PRO A 184 39.34 -17.78 -13.60
C PRO A 184 38.00 -17.21 -14.01
N VAL A 185 37.08 -17.11 -13.06
CA VAL A 185 35.81 -16.42 -13.25
C VAL A 185 35.90 -15.00 -12.67
N ASN A 186 35.71 -14.04 -13.56
CA ASN A 186 35.61 -12.63 -13.27
C ASN A 186 34.51 -12.35 -12.20
N GLN A 187 34.92 -11.77 -11.10
CA GLN A 187 33.99 -11.23 -10.10
C GLN A 187 33.52 -9.87 -10.55
N SER A 188 32.25 -9.76 -10.88
CA SER A 188 31.53 -8.49 -10.77
C SER A 188 30.06 -8.77 -10.48
N MET A 189 29.59 -8.09 -9.48
CA MET A 189 28.22 -7.80 -9.03
C MET A 189 27.82 -8.38 -7.68
N ASN A 190 28.01 -7.52 -6.69
CA ASN A 190 27.27 -7.56 -5.44
C ASN A 190 25.82 -7.21 -5.72
N ALA A 191 24.93 -8.19 -5.59
CA ALA A 191 23.51 -7.96 -5.32
C ALA A 191 23.21 -8.65 -4.00
N GLU A 192 23.21 -7.89 -2.92
CA GLU A 192 22.68 -8.34 -1.63
C GLU A 192 21.17 -8.39 -1.72
N ALA A 193 20.61 -9.59 -1.89
CA ALA A 193 19.20 -9.86 -1.78
C ALA A 193 18.77 -9.80 -0.29
N ASN A 194 18.01 -8.80 0.06
CA ASN A 194 17.23 -8.78 1.30
C ASN A 194 16.01 -9.70 1.14
N ASP A 195 16.17 -10.95 1.56
CA ASP A 195 15.08 -11.92 1.61
C ASP A 195 14.60 -12.08 3.05
N ALA A 196 13.64 -11.26 3.42
CA ALA A 196 12.83 -11.47 4.62
C ALA A 196 11.48 -10.77 4.45
N MET A 197 10.60 -11.36 3.71
CA MET A 197 9.13 -11.34 3.74
C MET A 197 8.59 -11.73 2.36
N ALA A 198 8.45 -13.01 2.12
CA ALA A 198 7.61 -13.51 1.05
C ALA A 198 6.84 -14.74 1.51
N PRO A 199 5.52 -14.74 1.43
CA PRO A 199 4.79 -15.97 1.15
C PRO A 199 4.60 -16.10 -0.37
N ASN A 200 4.69 -17.34 -0.83
CA ASN A 200 4.59 -17.85 -2.19
C ASN A 200 3.54 -17.15 -3.07
N ALA A 201 3.97 -16.67 -4.24
CA ALA A 201 3.10 -16.40 -5.36
C ALA A 201 3.61 -17.18 -6.60
N PRO A 202 2.73 -17.72 -7.46
CA PRO A 202 3.13 -18.52 -8.60
C PRO A 202 3.72 -17.66 -9.71
N ALA A 203 4.79 -18.15 -10.30
CA ALA A 203 5.54 -17.50 -11.37
C ALA A 203 4.73 -17.51 -12.69
N THR A 204 4.52 -16.31 -13.25
CA THR A 204 4.26 -16.13 -14.69
C THR A 204 5.44 -15.35 -15.27
N GLY A 205 6.25 -16.06 -16.04
CA GLY A 205 7.42 -15.48 -16.72
C GLY A 205 7.03 -14.71 -17.98
N PRO A 206 7.79 -13.67 -18.36
CA PRO A 206 7.60 -13.01 -19.65
C PRO A 206 8.32 -13.77 -20.77
N MET A 207 7.61 -13.93 -21.88
CA MET A 207 8.14 -14.43 -23.15
C MET A 207 9.22 -13.48 -23.70
N GLN A 208 10.43 -14.01 -23.91
CA GLN A 208 11.42 -13.40 -24.76
C GLN A 208 11.30 -13.97 -26.18
N SER A 209 11.23 -13.06 -27.15
CA SER A 209 11.31 -13.34 -28.58
C SER A 209 12.71 -13.78 -28.97
N ALA A 210 12.86 -14.97 -29.56
CA ALA A 210 14.07 -15.40 -30.23
C ALA A 210 13.82 -15.56 -31.73
N GLN A 211 14.72 -15.00 -32.54
CA GLN A 211 14.81 -15.19 -34.00
C GLN A 211 15.49 -16.51 -34.38
N PRO A 212 15.23 -17.04 -35.58
CA PRO A 212 15.51 -18.41 -35.95
C PRO A 212 16.89 -18.61 -36.64
N GLY A 213 17.48 -19.75 -36.36
CA GLY A 213 18.66 -20.28 -37.09
C GLY A 213 18.40 -21.73 -37.49
N THR A 214 18.64 -21.97 -38.76
CA THR A 214 18.40 -23.17 -39.60
C THR A 214 19.28 -24.36 -39.25
N GLY A 215 18.75 -25.59 -39.45
CA GLY A 215 19.58 -26.74 -39.85
C GLY A 215 19.21 -28.13 -39.34
N GLN A 216 18.39 -28.83 -40.14
CA GLN A 216 18.40 -30.25 -40.57
C GLN A 216 18.49 -31.43 -39.56
N THR A 217 17.39 -32.17 -39.57
CA THR A 217 17.15 -33.65 -39.79
C THR A 217 18.08 -34.68 -39.12
N GLN A 218 17.49 -35.62 -38.36
CA GLN A 218 17.12 -36.96 -38.80
C GLN A 218 16.41 -37.79 -37.71
N SER A 219 15.50 -38.60 -38.20
CA SER A 219 14.60 -39.58 -37.62
C SER A 219 15.28 -40.78 -36.95
N ALA A 220 14.60 -41.38 -35.96
CA ALA A 220 14.20 -42.79 -36.00
C ALA A 220 13.37 -43.24 -34.78
N GLN A 221 12.44 -44.07 -35.09
CA GLN A 221 11.33 -44.65 -34.35
C GLN A 221 11.66 -45.82 -33.40
N THR A 222 10.61 -46.19 -32.68
CA THR A 222 10.21 -47.48 -32.06
C THR A 222 10.76 -47.73 -30.66
N GLY A 223 10.00 -48.19 -29.68
CA GLY A 223 8.66 -48.72 -29.60
C GLY A 223 8.50 -49.56 -28.31
N MET A 224 7.31 -49.54 -27.73
CA MET A 224 6.68 -50.56 -26.90
C MET A 224 7.19 -51.01 -25.53
N ASN A 225 6.29 -50.84 -24.54
CA ASN A 225 6.02 -51.63 -23.33
C ASN A 225 5.74 -53.12 -23.62
N PRO A 226 5.53 -54.06 -22.63
CA PRO A 226 5.21 -53.94 -21.20
C PRO A 226 5.70 -55.11 -20.27
N ALA A 227 5.38 -54.93 -18.97
CA ALA A 227 4.92 -55.98 -18.01
C ALA A 227 5.88 -56.82 -17.16
N ALA A 228 5.71 -56.65 -15.84
CA ALA A 228 5.30 -57.63 -14.84
C ALA A 228 6.34 -58.39 -13.98
N THR A 229 6.04 -58.38 -12.68
CA THR A 229 6.14 -59.38 -11.61
C THR A 229 7.37 -59.44 -10.68
N ALA A 230 7.00 -59.37 -9.40
CA ALA A 230 7.75 -59.60 -8.15
C ALA A 230 8.22 -61.08 -7.98
N PRO A 231 8.80 -61.57 -6.85
CA PRO A 231 9.07 -61.01 -5.51
C PRO A 231 10.46 -61.33 -4.90
N ALA A 232 10.61 -60.94 -3.62
CA ALA A 232 11.74 -60.98 -2.69
C ALA A 232 12.53 -62.30 -2.55
N PRO A 233 13.74 -62.25 -1.88
CA PRO A 233 13.75 -62.55 -0.46
C PRO A 233 14.71 -61.68 0.42
N GLU A 234 14.39 -61.72 1.70
CA GLU A 234 15.13 -61.15 2.83
C GLU A 234 16.53 -61.76 2.99
N MET A 235 17.50 -60.92 3.40
CA MET A 235 18.62 -61.35 4.26
C MET A 235 19.11 -60.19 5.10
N ASN A 236 19.14 -60.48 6.41
CA ASN A 236 19.79 -59.80 7.50
C ASN A 236 21.23 -59.40 7.22
N SER A 237 21.65 -58.18 7.61
CA SER A 237 22.77 -58.01 8.54
C SER A 237 23.18 -56.57 8.73
N MET A 238 23.45 -56.26 9.99
CA MET A 238 24.35 -55.24 10.54
C MET A 238 24.12 -53.77 10.20
N ALA A 239 23.61 -53.07 11.22
CA ALA A 239 23.63 -51.61 11.31
C ALA A 239 25.06 -51.08 11.28
N PRO A 240 25.37 -50.06 10.47
CA PRO A 240 26.50 -49.19 10.72
C PRO A 240 26.09 -48.10 11.69
N ALA A 241 27.01 -47.76 12.58
CA ALA A 241 26.91 -46.71 13.57
C ALA A 241 26.35 -45.41 13.04
N ALA A 242 25.43 -44.81 13.81
CA ALA A 242 24.90 -43.49 13.61
C ALA A 242 26.05 -42.48 13.53
N VAL A 243 26.35 -42.02 12.33
CA VAL A 243 27.09 -40.76 12.11
C VAL A 243 26.10 -39.64 12.46
N THR A 244 26.26 -39.09 13.64
CA THR A 244 25.58 -37.87 14.06
C THR A 244 26.02 -36.75 13.10
N ASN A 245 25.14 -36.41 12.18
CA ASN A 245 25.28 -35.21 11.34
C ASN A 245 25.15 -33.95 12.22
N SER A 246 26.28 -33.49 12.74
CA SER A 246 26.38 -32.26 13.57
C SER A 246 26.42 -30.98 12.72
N ASN A 247 25.58 -30.90 11.67
CA ASN A 247 25.46 -29.70 10.83
C ASN A 247 24.03 -29.12 10.83
N GLN A 248 23.40 -29.09 11.99
CA GLN A 248 22.29 -28.17 12.21
C GLN A 248 22.86 -26.88 12.80
N ALA A 249 22.59 -25.73 12.15
CA ALA A 249 22.79 -24.43 12.79
C ALA A 249 22.22 -24.50 14.22
N PRO A 250 22.85 -23.86 15.22
CA PRO A 250 22.42 -23.97 16.61
C PRO A 250 20.95 -23.56 16.67
N VAL A 251 20.07 -24.52 16.79
CA VAL A 251 18.66 -24.32 17.13
C VAL A 251 18.69 -23.80 18.55
N LEU A 252 18.54 -22.47 18.71
CA LEU A 252 18.34 -21.89 20.04
C LEU A 252 17.22 -22.67 20.72
N PRO A 253 17.42 -23.14 21.97
CA PRO A 253 16.39 -23.91 22.67
C PRO A 253 15.12 -23.08 22.70
N ALA A 254 14.02 -23.67 22.25
CA ALA A 254 12.71 -23.02 22.29
C ALA A 254 12.43 -22.64 23.75
N VAL A 255 12.06 -21.36 23.96
CA VAL A 255 11.71 -20.91 25.32
C VAL A 255 10.49 -21.70 25.79
N ASP A 256 10.54 -22.25 26.97
CA ASP A 256 9.45 -23.05 27.51
C ASP A 256 8.17 -22.22 27.70
N GLU A 257 7.02 -22.86 27.52
CA GLU A 257 5.70 -22.23 27.62
C GLU A 257 5.47 -21.58 28.99
N ALA A 258 6.02 -22.11 30.07
CA ALA A 258 5.87 -21.55 31.41
C ALA A 258 6.61 -20.21 31.53
N THR A 259 7.78 -20.09 30.93
CA THR A 259 8.52 -18.81 30.86
C THR A 259 7.77 -17.78 30.01
N ILE A 260 7.20 -18.17 28.87
CA ILE A 260 6.36 -17.30 28.04
C ILE A 260 5.19 -16.78 28.87
N GLN A 261 4.43 -17.65 29.52
CA GLN A 261 3.27 -17.25 30.33
C GLN A 261 3.65 -16.34 31.51
N ARG A 262 4.79 -16.61 32.20
CA ARG A 262 5.27 -15.71 33.24
C ARG A 262 5.56 -14.31 32.76
N ILE A 263 6.16 -14.15 31.57
CA ILE A 263 6.47 -12.85 31.02
C ILE A 263 5.17 -12.13 30.56
N LEU A 264 4.26 -12.86 29.93
CA LEU A 264 2.98 -12.29 29.46
C LEU A 264 2.07 -11.86 30.63
N ALA A 265 2.20 -12.51 31.81
CA ALA A 265 1.45 -12.16 33.02
C ALA A 265 2.01 -10.91 33.74
N LEU A 266 3.19 -10.42 33.39
CA LEU A 266 3.75 -9.21 34.01
C LEU A 266 2.91 -7.96 33.65
N PRO A 267 2.85 -6.95 34.52
CA PRO A 267 2.32 -5.63 34.19
C PRO A 267 3.01 -5.05 32.94
N PRO A 268 2.33 -4.24 32.14
CA PRO A 268 2.83 -3.76 30.83
C PRO A 268 4.26 -3.20 30.88
N GLN A 269 4.54 -2.27 31.79
CA GLN A 269 5.87 -1.67 31.94
C GLN A 269 6.95 -2.69 32.33
N GLN A 270 6.64 -3.58 33.29
CA GLN A 270 7.59 -4.60 33.73
C GLN A 270 7.86 -5.64 32.63
N ARG A 271 6.89 -5.90 31.78
CA ARG A 271 7.02 -6.76 30.62
C ARG A 271 8.08 -6.21 29.65
N VAL A 272 7.98 -4.92 29.31
CA VAL A 272 8.96 -4.26 28.43
C VAL A 272 10.35 -4.21 29.07
N LEU A 273 10.45 -3.83 30.35
CA LEU A 273 11.74 -3.86 31.09
C LEU A 273 12.37 -5.25 31.09
N ARG A 274 11.56 -6.31 31.24
CA ARG A 274 12.06 -7.69 31.16
C ARG A 274 12.62 -8.01 29.77
N LEU A 275 11.92 -7.59 28.66
CA LEU A 275 12.41 -7.78 27.31
C LEU A 275 13.73 -7.03 27.07
N GLN A 276 13.84 -5.78 27.53
CA GLN A 276 15.06 -4.96 27.42
C GLN A 276 16.26 -5.55 28.19
N SER A 277 16.00 -6.28 29.27
CA SER A 277 17.06 -6.90 30.11
C SER A 277 17.49 -8.29 29.61
N MET A 278 16.87 -8.85 28.60
CA MET A 278 17.26 -10.13 28.02
C MET A 278 18.57 -10.00 27.23
N GLN A 279 19.37 -11.07 27.26
CA GLN A 279 20.46 -11.19 26.31
C GLN A 279 19.88 -11.28 24.87
N PRO A 280 20.57 -10.74 23.87
CA PRO A 280 20.03 -10.70 22.50
C PRO A 280 19.59 -12.07 21.93
N ALA A 281 20.34 -13.15 22.24
CA ALA A 281 19.98 -14.50 21.85
C ALA A 281 18.68 -14.98 22.51
N ASP A 282 18.50 -14.70 23.81
CA ASP A 282 17.31 -15.09 24.57
C ASP A 282 16.08 -14.30 24.09
N PHE A 283 16.26 -13.00 23.79
CA PHE A 283 15.20 -12.16 23.22
C PHE A 283 14.74 -12.68 21.84
N ASP A 284 15.68 -12.99 20.96
CA ASP A 284 15.37 -13.52 19.63
C ASP A 284 14.67 -14.89 19.72
N GLY A 285 15.14 -15.77 20.61
CA GLY A 285 14.51 -17.05 20.92
C GLY A 285 13.09 -16.89 21.49
N PHE A 286 12.88 -15.96 22.43
CA PHE A 286 11.57 -15.65 23.00
C PHE A 286 10.60 -15.16 21.93
N MET A 287 10.98 -14.16 21.14
CA MET A 287 10.12 -13.59 20.10
C MET A 287 9.74 -14.61 19.02
N LYS A 288 10.65 -15.51 18.64
CA LYS A 288 10.38 -16.60 17.69
C LYS A 288 9.47 -17.69 18.25
N SER A 289 9.48 -17.91 19.56
CA SER A 289 8.65 -18.92 20.24
C SER A 289 7.19 -18.47 20.42
N LEU A 290 6.88 -17.16 20.29
CA LEU A 290 5.54 -16.63 20.51
C LEU A 290 4.57 -17.02 19.38
N LYS A 291 3.42 -17.59 19.76
CA LYS A 291 2.27 -17.78 18.88
C LYS A 291 1.59 -16.43 18.57
N PRO A 292 0.82 -16.31 17.47
CA PRO A 292 0.17 -15.04 17.10
C PRO A 292 -0.68 -14.42 18.23
N ALA A 293 -1.48 -15.22 18.95
CA ALA A 293 -2.28 -14.76 20.09
C ALA A 293 -1.39 -14.26 21.26
N GLN A 294 -0.26 -14.90 21.51
CA GLN A 294 0.70 -14.51 22.56
C GLN A 294 1.42 -13.19 22.19
N ARG A 295 1.73 -12.97 20.90
CA ARG A 295 2.25 -11.67 20.41
C ARG A 295 1.25 -10.55 20.65
N GLN A 296 -0.03 -10.80 20.41
CA GLN A 296 -1.07 -9.82 20.71
C GLN A 296 -1.17 -9.55 22.22
N THR A 297 -1.13 -10.60 23.05
CA THR A 297 -1.12 -10.46 24.52
C THR A 297 0.11 -9.67 25.00
N LEU A 298 1.28 -9.88 24.38
CA LEU A 298 2.50 -9.14 24.70
C LEU A 298 2.31 -7.62 24.56
N LEU A 299 1.58 -7.18 23.55
CA LEU A 299 1.33 -5.75 23.25
C LEU A 299 0.10 -5.19 23.99
N THR A 300 -0.75 -6.05 24.59
CA THR A 300 -1.96 -5.61 25.28
C THR A 300 -1.62 -4.75 26.50
N GLY A 301 -2.30 -3.58 26.61
CA GLY A 301 -2.12 -2.63 27.72
C GLY A 301 -0.84 -1.79 27.65
N LEU A 302 0.01 -1.95 26.63
CA LEU A 302 1.13 -1.04 26.38
C LEU A 302 0.62 0.30 25.83
N ASN A 303 1.18 1.39 26.34
CA ASN A 303 1.04 2.69 25.71
C ASN A 303 1.84 2.75 24.37
N PRO A 304 1.64 3.78 23.52
CA PRO A 304 2.33 3.89 22.24
C PRO A 304 3.86 3.79 22.34
N ASP A 305 4.49 4.50 23.25
CA ASP A 305 5.96 4.49 23.42
C ASP A 305 6.50 3.10 23.78
N LEU A 306 5.78 2.36 24.63
CA LEU A 306 6.17 0.99 25.00
C LEU A 306 5.96 0.00 23.85
N LYS A 307 4.92 0.18 23.03
CA LYS A 307 4.72 -0.64 21.80
C LYS A 307 5.84 -0.42 20.82
N GLU A 308 6.19 0.84 20.58
CA GLU A 308 7.31 1.20 19.73
C GLU A 308 8.63 0.63 20.25
N ALA A 309 8.89 0.73 21.57
CA ALA A 309 10.09 0.16 22.16
C ALA A 309 10.20 -1.36 21.91
N VAL A 310 9.12 -2.12 22.05
CA VAL A 310 9.07 -3.55 21.70
C VAL A 310 9.35 -3.77 20.23
N GLY A 311 8.72 -3.00 19.35
CA GLY A 311 8.96 -3.05 17.92
C GLY A 311 10.42 -2.72 17.56
N ALA A 312 10.99 -1.68 18.17
CA ALA A 312 12.38 -1.28 17.97
C ALA A 312 13.38 -2.36 18.38
N LEU A 313 13.14 -3.06 19.49
CA LEU A 313 13.94 -4.21 19.93
C LEU A 313 13.91 -5.33 18.87
N GLU A 314 12.76 -5.54 18.21
CA GLU A 314 12.60 -6.56 17.18
C GLU A 314 13.16 -6.11 15.82
N ASN A 315 12.73 -4.97 15.30
CA ASN A 315 13.20 -4.42 14.03
C ASN A 315 12.86 -2.92 13.88
N PRO A 316 13.82 -2.00 14.10
CA PRO A 316 13.59 -0.56 14.01
C PRO A 316 13.06 -0.09 12.66
N GLU A 317 13.62 -0.61 11.56
CA GLU A 317 13.20 -0.26 10.19
C GLU A 317 11.74 -0.67 9.92
N GLN A 318 11.39 -1.90 10.33
CA GLN A 318 10.02 -2.39 10.20
C GLN A 318 9.03 -1.60 11.07
N THR A 319 9.44 -1.20 12.28
CA THR A 319 8.63 -0.37 13.17
C THR A 319 8.35 0.99 12.54
N THR A 320 9.37 1.66 11.99
CA THR A 320 9.21 2.92 11.28
C THR A 320 8.25 2.77 10.09
N ALA A 321 8.43 1.75 9.25
CA ALA A 321 7.55 1.50 8.11
C ALA A 321 6.12 1.18 8.54
N GLN A 322 5.93 0.40 9.62
CA GLN A 322 4.61 0.06 10.15
C GLN A 322 3.87 1.29 10.62
N GLU A 323 4.49 2.15 11.44
CA GLU A 323 3.87 3.38 11.91
C GLU A 323 3.55 4.36 10.76
N LEU A 324 4.41 4.42 9.74
CA LEU A 324 4.16 5.20 8.53
C LEU A 324 2.87 4.73 7.82
N PHE A 325 2.67 3.42 7.65
CA PHE A 325 1.46 2.86 7.05
C PHE A 325 0.23 3.10 7.92
N ASP A 326 0.35 2.86 9.22
CA ASP A 326 -0.74 2.99 10.19
C ASP A 326 -1.21 4.46 10.28
N GLN A 327 -0.27 5.41 10.34
CA GLN A 327 -0.56 6.84 10.29
C GLN A 327 -1.28 7.23 8.99
N ARG A 328 -0.77 6.76 7.83
CA ARG A 328 -1.36 7.05 6.53
C ARG A 328 -2.81 6.58 6.46
N LEU A 329 -3.07 5.32 6.79
CA LEU A 329 -4.43 4.77 6.77
C LEU A 329 -5.34 5.44 7.82
N THR A 330 -4.78 5.81 8.98
CA THR A 330 -5.53 6.57 10.00
C THR A 330 -6.03 7.90 9.42
N ARG A 331 -5.17 8.65 8.70
CA ARG A 331 -5.56 9.90 8.05
C ARG A 331 -6.58 9.67 6.95
N ASP A 332 -6.31 8.76 6.04
CA ASP A 332 -7.21 8.47 4.91
C ASP A 332 -8.62 8.09 5.38
N ILE A 333 -8.75 7.37 6.51
CA ILE A 333 -10.03 6.90 7.04
C ILE A 333 -10.72 7.96 7.91
N TYR A 334 -10.00 8.59 8.86
CA TYR A 334 -10.61 9.36 9.93
C TYR A 334 -10.52 10.88 9.79
N ALA A 335 -9.67 11.41 8.88
CA ALA A 335 -9.59 12.85 8.67
C ALA A 335 -10.93 13.46 8.24
N ASN A 336 -11.23 14.65 8.75
CA ASN A 336 -12.34 15.48 8.29
C ASN A 336 -11.92 16.34 7.08
N ALA A 337 -10.63 16.73 7.01
CA ALA A 337 -10.01 17.41 5.85
C ALA A 337 -9.69 16.41 4.71
N GLN A 338 -10.70 15.72 4.21
CA GLN A 338 -10.56 14.60 3.28
C GLN A 338 -9.90 15.00 1.96
N LEU A 339 -10.19 16.19 1.44
CA LEU A 339 -9.58 16.65 0.19
C LEU A 339 -8.06 16.80 0.34
N GLN A 340 -7.55 17.18 1.50
CA GLN A 340 -6.12 17.22 1.75
C GLN A 340 -5.50 15.81 1.67
N GLU A 341 -6.17 14.80 2.22
CA GLU A 341 -5.66 13.43 2.17
C GLU A 341 -5.72 12.84 0.75
N VAL A 342 -6.80 13.09 0.02
CA VAL A 342 -6.93 12.71 -1.41
C VAL A 342 -5.85 13.38 -2.28
N MET A 343 -5.56 14.65 -2.04
CA MET A 343 -4.51 15.38 -2.76
C MET A 343 -3.10 14.95 -2.32
N THR A 344 -2.93 14.58 -1.05
CA THR A 344 -1.67 13.97 -0.57
C THR A 344 -1.42 12.65 -1.28
N ASP A 345 -2.43 11.78 -1.40
CA ASP A 345 -2.36 10.54 -2.17
C ASP A 345 -2.03 10.80 -3.64
N PHE A 346 -2.70 11.76 -4.27
CA PHE A 346 -2.43 12.16 -5.65
C PHE A 346 -0.97 12.58 -5.85
N TRP A 347 -0.41 13.42 -4.96
CA TRP A 347 0.96 13.89 -5.07
C TRP A 347 1.99 12.85 -4.70
N LEU A 348 1.73 11.98 -3.71
CA LEU A 348 2.60 10.84 -3.41
C LEU A 348 2.68 9.85 -4.58
N ASN A 349 1.62 9.76 -5.38
CA ASN A 349 1.62 8.95 -6.59
C ASN A 349 2.27 9.67 -7.78
N HIS A 350 2.09 11.00 -7.90
CA HIS A 350 2.70 11.82 -8.95
C HIS A 350 4.22 11.95 -8.78
N PHE A 351 4.67 12.15 -7.55
CA PHE A 351 6.07 12.21 -7.12
C PHE A 351 6.44 10.91 -6.39
N ASN A 352 6.20 9.78 -7.04
CA ASN A 352 6.35 8.48 -6.42
C ASN A 352 7.77 8.23 -5.91
N VAL A 353 7.86 7.67 -4.69
CA VAL A 353 9.10 7.20 -4.08
C VAL A 353 8.89 5.77 -3.56
N TYR A 354 9.75 4.84 -3.99
CA TYR A 354 9.65 3.44 -3.64
C TYR A 354 10.28 3.12 -2.29
N LEU A 355 9.49 2.60 -1.37
CA LEU A 355 9.88 2.28 0.03
C LEU A 355 11.13 1.40 0.12
N ARG A 356 11.30 0.43 -0.79
CA ARG A 356 12.39 -0.54 -0.73
C ARG A 356 13.57 -0.17 -1.65
N LYS A 357 13.73 1.09 -2.01
CA LYS A 357 14.89 1.54 -2.79
C LYS A 357 16.21 1.28 -2.05
N ASN A 358 16.24 1.57 -0.76
CA ASN A 358 17.35 1.31 0.14
C ASN A 358 16.88 1.27 1.61
N GLU A 359 17.77 0.93 2.54
CA GLU A 359 17.46 0.78 3.97
C GLU A 359 17.15 2.09 4.70
N GLN A 360 17.42 3.26 4.13
CA GLN A 360 17.07 4.56 4.71
C GLN A 360 15.70 5.06 4.24
N MET A 361 15.18 4.51 3.14
CA MET A 361 13.95 5.03 2.53
C MET A 361 12.73 5.00 3.44
N PRO A 362 12.49 3.96 4.27
CA PRO A 362 11.36 3.97 5.21
C PRO A 362 11.38 5.20 6.15
N TYR A 363 12.55 5.66 6.56
CA TYR A 363 12.71 6.82 7.41
C TYR A 363 12.43 8.12 6.65
N TYR A 364 13.04 8.29 5.48
CA TYR A 364 12.86 9.49 4.68
C TYR A 364 11.44 9.65 4.13
N LEU A 365 10.70 8.57 3.95
CA LEU A 365 9.28 8.63 3.57
C LEU A 365 8.41 9.25 4.67
N VAL A 366 8.80 9.16 5.94
CA VAL A 366 8.09 9.84 7.03
C VAL A 366 8.11 11.36 6.83
N SER A 367 9.30 11.96 6.64
CA SER A 367 9.40 13.40 6.39
C SER A 367 8.84 13.77 5.01
N TYR A 368 9.00 12.89 4.02
CA TYR A 368 8.50 13.12 2.67
C TYR A 368 6.99 13.31 2.62
N GLU A 369 6.23 12.46 3.31
CA GLU A 369 4.79 12.66 3.43
C GLU A 369 4.45 13.82 4.37
N ARG A 370 5.00 13.83 5.60
CA ARG A 370 4.63 14.74 6.68
C ARG A 370 5.02 16.18 6.39
N ASP A 371 6.27 16.39 5.93
CA ASP A 371 6.90 17.72 5.88
C ASP A 371 6.97 18.28 4.45
N VAL A 372 6.96 17.42 3.43
CA VAL A 372 7.10 17.83 2.02
C VAL A 372 5.75 17.85 1.30
N ILE A 373 5.08 16.70 1.17
CA ILE A 373 3.90 16.56 0.32
C ILE A 373 2.65 17.14 0.99
N ARG A 374 2.26 16.64 2.18
CA ARG A 374 0.99 16.98 2.82
C ARG A 374 0.79 18.47 3.06
N PRO A 375 1.76 19.25 3.59
CA PRO A 375 1.57 20.67 3.83
C PRO A 375 1.35 21.49 2.57
N ARG A 376 1.79 20.98 1.41
CA ARG A 376 1.73 21.63 0.11
C ARG A 376 0.71 21.04 -0.86
N ALA A 377 -0.03 20.02 -0.41
CA ALA A 377 -0.97 19.28 -1.27
C ALA A 377 -2.06 20.18 -1.88
N LEU A 378 -2.46 21.23 -1.19
CA LEU A 378 -3.40 22.27 -1.60
C LEU A 378 -2.72 23.65 -1.63
N GLY A 379 -1.48 23.73 -2.09
CA GLY A 379 -0.69 24.95 -2.25
C GLY A 379 -0.38 25.25 -3.71
N LYS A 380 0.68 26.02 -3.93
CA LYS A 380 1.23 26.26 -5.27
C LYS A 380 2.06 25.08 -5.71
N PHE A 381 1.95 24.71 -6.97
CA PHE A 381 2.70 23.59 -7.54
C PHE A 381 4.21 23.83 -7.50
N GLU A 382 4.67 25.06 -7.73
CA GLU A 382 6.09 25.42 -7.66
C GLU A 382 6.68 25.13 -6.28
N ASP A 383 5.99 25.54 -5.20
CA ASP A 383 6.45 25.31 -3.83
C ASP A 383 6.53 23.81 -3.50
N LEU A 384 5.58 23.04 -4.03
CA LEU A 384 5.60 21.59 -3.90
C LEU A 384 6.75 20.96 -4.69
N LEU A 385 6.93 21.35 -5.95
CA LEU A 385 7.99 20.86 -6.84
C LEU A 385 9.38 21.12 -6.25
N GLU A 386 9.62 22.33 -5.72
CA GLU A 386 10.87 22.70 -5.06
C GLU A 386 11.11 21.86 -3.80
N ALA A 387 10.09 21.72 -2.95
CA ALA A 387 10.20 20.91 -1.72
C ALA A 387 10.47 19.43 -2.03
N VAL A 388 9.86 18.89 -3.09
CA VAL A 388 10.11 17.51 -3.57
C VAL A 388 11.54 17.38 -4.09
N ALA A 389 12.02 18.35 -4.88
CA ALA A 389 13.35 18.33 -5.46
C ALA A 389 14.46 18.42 -4.39
N HIS A 390 14.21 19.11 -3.28
CA HIS A 390 15.10 19.18 -2.13
C HIS A 390 14.94 18.02 -1.14
N SER A 391 13.92 17.18 -1.31
CA SER A 391 13.69 16.07 -0.37
C SER A 391 14.77 15.00 -0.48
N PRO A 392 15.40 14.60 0.64
CA PRO A 392 16.31 13.45 0.65
C PRO A 392 15.69 12.18 0.08
N ALA A 393 14.39 11.92 0.32
CA ALA A 393 13.68 10.78 -0.23
C ALA A 393 13.76 10.73 -1.77
N MET A 394 13.43 11.84 -2.44
CA MET A 394 13.44 11.93 -3.90
C MET A 394 14.86 11.87 -4.46
N MET A 395 15.81 12.60 -3.84
CA MET A 395 17.20 12.62 -4.27
C MET A 395 17.88 11.25 -4.17
N LEU A 396 17.56 10.48 -3.13
CA LEU A 396 18.08 9.11 -2.95
C LEU A 396 17.33 8.10 -3.84
N TYR A 397 16.05 8.35 -4.11
CA TYR A 397 15.26 7.46 -4.96
C TYR A 397 15.71 7.50 -6.42
N LEU A 398 15.95 8.68 -6.96
CA LEU A 398 16.39 8.89 -8.35
C LEU A 398 17.90 9.15 -8.49
N ASP A 399 18.66 8.86 -7.41
CA ASP A 399 20.12 8.88 -7.34
C ASP A 399 20.78 10.25 -7.67
N ASN A 400 20.02 11.37 -7.59
CA ASN A 400 20.61 12.71 -7.81
C ASN A 400 21.63 13.08 -6.74
N ALA A 401 21.48 12.56 -5.52
CA ALA A 401 22.43 12.78 -4.43
C ALA A 401 23.87 12.33 -4.81
N GLU A 402 24.03 11.45 -5.78
CA GLU A 402 25.34 10.97 -6.28
C GLU A 402 25.82 11.74 -7.51
N SER A 403 25.00 12.59 -8.14
CA SER A 403 25.32 13.31 -9.37
C SER A 403 26.49 14.28 -9.19
N MET A 404 27.39 14.29 -10.17
CA MET A 404 28.57 15.16 -10.18
C MET A 404 28.78 15.70 -11.59
N GLY A 405 29.03 16.99 -11.69
CA GLY A 405 29.33 17.64 -12.97
C GLY A 405 30.64 17.12 -13.56
N PRO A 406 30.69 16.77 -14.86
CA PRO A 406 31.87 16.23 -15.51
C PRO A 406 33.08 17.18 -15.50
N ASP A 407 32.84 18.50 -15.45
CA ASP A 407 33.87 19.53 -15.40
C ASP A 407 33.90 20.25 -14.02
N SER A 408 33.25 19.65 -13.00
CA SER A 408 33.26 20.16 -11.64
C SER A 408 34.65 20.06 -10.99
N PRO A 409 34.97 20.92 -10.01
CA PRO A 409 36.23 20.85 -9.27
C PRO A 409 36.48 19.47 -8.61
N ALA A 410 35.43 18.76 -8.22
CA ALA A 410 35.55 17.41 -7.66
C ALA A 410 35.91 16.39 -8.73
N ALA A 411 35.29 16.48 -9.93
CA ALA A 411 35.60 15.60 -11.06
C ALA A 411 37.07 15.78 -11.53
N GLU A 412 37.54 17.04 -11.64
CA GLU A 412 38.91 17.34 -11.98
C GLU A 412 39.91 16.76 -10.97
N ARG A 413 39.65 16.89 -9.69
CA ARG A 413 40.47 16.27 -8.63
C ARG A 413 40.46 14.73 -8.74
N ALA A 414 39.29 14.14 -9.02
CA ALA A 414 39.17 12.69 -9.19
C ALA A 414 39.98 12.19 -10.43
N LYS A 415 39.92 12.91 -11.55
CA LYS A 415 40.70 12.64 -12.75
C LYS A 415 42.22 12.68 -12.45
N MET A 416 42.68 13.72 -11.74
CA MET A 416 44.09 13.86 -11.32
C MET A 416 44.51 12.74 -10.35
N ALA A 417 43.67 12.35 -9.42
CA ALA A 417 43.94 11.26 -8.49
C ALA A 417 44.04 9.90 -9.20
N ALA A 418 43.09 9.64 -10.15
CA ALA A 418 43.09 8.42 -10.96
C ALA A 418 44.32 8.29 -11.84
N ALA A 419 44.83 9.42 -12.38
CA ALA A 419 46.06 9.44 -13.15
C ALA A 419 47.31 9.04 -12.31
N ARG A 420 47.29 9.32 -11.02
CA ARG A 420 48.36 8.97 -10.08
C ARG A 420 48.23 7.57 -9.47
N ARG A 421 47.05 6.97 -9.48
CA ARG A 421 46.77 5.63 -8.91
C ARG A 421 45.77 4.91 -9.80
N PRO A 422 46.24 4.01 -10.70
CA PRO A 422 45.36 3.27 -11.62
C PRO A 422 44.24 2.47 -10.93
N ASP A 423 44.46 1.99 -9.70
CA ASP A 423 43.48 1.25 -8.91
C ASP A 423 42.31 2.13 -8.41
N ALA A 424 42.47 3.47 -8.46
CA ALA A 424 41.43 4.42 -8.06
C ALA A 424 40.42 4.73 -9.19
N LYS A 425 40.54 4.14 -10.37
CA LYS A 425 39.67 4.36 -11.55
C LYS A 425 38.20 4.17 -11.26
N LYS A 426 37.83 3.21 -10.40
CA LYS A 426 36.38 2.96 -10.02
C LYS A 426 35.69 4.12 -9.30
N LYS A 427 36.45 5.04 -8.69
CA LYS A 427 35.86 6.24 -8.03
C LYS A 427 35.76 7.46 -8.95
N ALA A 428 36.47 7.43 -10.10
CA ALA A 428 36.45 8.51 -11.08
C ALA A 428 35.23 8.46 -12.03
N ASP A 429 34.48 7.35 -12.02
CA ASP A 429 33.30 7.13 -12.88
C ASP A 429 31.97 7.65 -12.26
N ALA A 430 32.01 8.37 -11.13
CA ALA A 430 30.85 9.11 -10.65
C ALA A 430 30.57 10.23 -11.66
N GLY A 431 29.57 10.01 -12.51
CA GLY A 431 29.23 10.88 -13.63
C GLY A 431 27.97 11.68 -13.41
N LEU A 432 27.57 12.37 -14.45
CA LEU A 432 26.33 13.10 -14.53
C LEU A 432 25.15 12.10 -14.45
N ASN A 433 24.24 12.31 -13.50
CA ASN A 433 23.02 11.52 -13.40
C ASN A 433 21.88 12.18 -14.18
N GLU A 434 21.50 11.59 -15.31
CA GLU A 434 20.39 12.06 -16.14
C GLU A 434 19.04 11.49 -15.72
N ASN A 435 18.99 10.48 -14.83
CA ASN A 435 17.75 9.83 -14.45
C ASN A 435 16.78 10.82 -13.80
N TYR A 436 17.24 11.52 -12.75
CA TYR A 436 16.40 12.52 -12.09
C TYR A 436 16.00 13.66 -13.02
N ALA A 437 16.92 14.14 -13.85
CA ALA A 437 16.62 15.19 -14.82
C ALA A 437 15.51 14.79 -15.82
N ARG A 438 15.56 13.54 -16.27
CA ARG A 438 14.55 12.96 -17.17
C ARG A 438 13.19 12.89 -16.47
N GLU A 439 13.15 12.30 -15.29
CA GLU A 439 11.90 12.15 -14.52
C GLU A 439 11.32 13.52 -14.13
N LEU A 440 12.14 14.50 -13.79
CA LEU A 440 11.71 15.87 -13.51
C LEU A 440 11.00 16.49 -14.71
N MET A 441 11.53 16.32 -15.92
CA MET A 441 10.93 16.87 -17.12
C MET A 441 9.73 16.03 -17.60
N GLU A 442 9.85 14.71 -17.59
CA GLU A 442 8.88 13.81 -18.19
C GLU A 442 7.69 13.52 -17.28
N LEU A 443 7.93 13.17 -16.01
CA LEU A 443 6.88 12.71 -15.10
C LEU A 443 6.39 13.78 -14.14
N HIS A 444 7.30 14.68 -13.71
CA HIS A 444 6.97 15.65 -12.69
C HIS A 444 6.43 16.98 -13.27
N THR A 445 6.80 17.34 -14.50
CA THR A 445 6.43 18.64 -15.08
C THR A 445 5.83 18.55 -16.47
N LEU A 446 6.64 18.48 -17.54
CA LEU A 446 6.23 18.72 -18.91
C LEU A 446 5.38 17.60 -19.54
N GLY A 447 5.53 16.36 -19.04
CA GLY A 447 4.98 15.16 -19.67
C GLY A 447 5.86 14.67 -20.83
N VAL A 448 5.65 13.41 -21.25
CA VAL A 448 6.41 12.75 -22.34
C VAL A 448 6.46 13.59 -23.63
N ASN A 449 5.37 14.29 -23.94
CA ASN A 449 5.23 15.11 -25.15
C ASN A 449 5.49 16.60 -24.87
N GLY A 450 6.23 16.94 -23.82
CA GLY A 450 6.43 18.30 -23.34
C GLY A 450 7.37 19.16 -24.17
N GLY A 451 7.89 18.66 -25.31
CA GLY A 451 8.69 19.41 -26.28
C GLY A 451 10.17 19.59 -25.90
N TYR A 452 10.68 18.78 -25.00
CA TYR A 452 12.11 18.72 -24.63
C TYR A 452 12.88 17.69 -25.46
N THR A 453 14.19 17.85 -25.50
CA THR A 453 15.14 16.96 -26.18
C THR A 453 16.07 16.25 -25.19
N GLN A 454 16.80 15.24 -25.66
CA GLN A 454 17.86 14.60 -24.85
C GLN A 454 18.95 15.61 -24.44
N ALA A 455 19.23 16.61 -25.27
CA ALA A 455 20.17 17.68 -24.93
C ALA A 455 19.66 18.51 -23.73
N ASP A 456 18.35 18.80 -23.69
CA ASP A 456 17.76 19.50 -22.55
C ASP A 456 17.87 18.67 -21.27
N VAL A 457 17.64 17.33 -21.32
CA VAL A 457 17.81 16.42 -20.17
C VAL A 457 19.24 16.50 -19.63
N THR A 458 20.26 16.44 -20.50
CA THR A 458 21.66 16.57 -20.10
C THR A 458 21.94 17.93 -19.46
N GLN A 459 21.38 19.03 -19.99
CA GLN A 459 21.56 20.36 -19.40
C GLN A 459 20.86 20.49 -18.04
N VAL A 460 19.65 19.95 -17.88
CA VAL A 460 18.94 19.87 -16.59
C VAL A 460 19.76 19.07 -15.57
N ALA A 461 20.32 17.94 -15.97
CA ALA A 461 21.21 17.14 -15.10
C ALA A 461 22.41 17.95 -14.63
N ARG A 462 23.04 18.76 -15.51
CA ARG A 462 24.14 19.65 -15.15
C ARG A 462 23.72 20.73 -14.15
N VAL A 463 22.54 21.33 -14.33
CA VAL A 463 21.97 22.31 -13.38
C VAL A 463 21.82 21.71 -11.99
N LEU A 464 21.36 20.46 -11.89
CA LEU A 464 21.08 19.80 -10.62
C LEU A 464 22.29 19.14 -9.95
N THR A 465 23.47 19.19 -10.57
CA THR A 465 24.71 18.73 -9.91
C THR A 465 25.02 19.54 -8.67
N GLY A 466 25.59 18.89 -7.67
CA GLY A 466 25.87 19.52 -6.38
C GLY A 466 24.70 19.52 -5.39
N TRP A 467 23.48 19.27 -5.84
CA TRP A 467 22.34 19.00 -4.97
C TRP A 467 22.49 17.61 -4.39
N THR A 468 22.66 17.48 -3.09
CA THR A 468 22.95 16.20 -2.42
C THR A 468 22.35 16.17 -1.01
N VAL A 469 22.57 15.06 -0.29
CA VAL A 469 22.11 14.85 1.08
C VAL A 469 23.32 14.72 2.01
N ASP A 470 23.30 15.45 3.12
CA ASP A 470 24.35 15.33 4.15
C ASP A 470 24.17 14.04 4.93
N ARG A 471 25.18 13.18 4.92
CA ARG A 471 25.21 11.94 5.72
C ARG A 471 23.85 11.21 5.79
N PRO A 472 23.31 10.71 4.65
CA PRO A 472 21.94 10.19 4.58
C PRO A 472 21.69 9.02 5.53
N GLN A 473 22.72 8.33 5.98
CA GLN A 473 22.62 7.23 6.95
C GLN A 473 22.28 7.70 8.38
N PHE A 474 22.40 8.99 8.66
CA PHE A 474 22.11 9.64 9.96
C PHE A 474 20.91 10.60 9.92
N GLY A 475 20.08 10.52 8.89
CA GLY A 475 18.91 11.38 8.76
C GLY A 475 19.23 12.84 8.38
N GLY A 476 20.33 13.05 7.68
CA GLY A 476 20.69 14.39 7.21
C GLY A 476 19.79 14.90 6.09
N ASP A 477 19.76 16.21 5.95
CA ASP A 477 18.91 16.94 5.01
C ASP A 477 19.64 17.32 3.73
N PHE A 478 18.92 18.02 2.84
CA PHE A 478 19.48 18.64 1.64
C PHE A 478 20.66 19.55 1.96
N ILE A 479 21.70 19.42 1.15
CA ILE A 479 22.81 20.39 1.09
C ILE A 479 23.20 20.66 -0.35
N TYR A 480 23.71 21.85 -0.60
CA TYR A 480 24.41 22.18 -1.84
C TYR A 480 25.90 21.98 -1.68
N ALA A 481 26.52 21.15 -2.53
CA ALA A 481 27.94 20.84 -2.58
C ALA A 481 28.60 21.52 -3.80
N PRO A 482 29.11 22.77 -3.68
CA PRO A 482 29.61 23.54 -4.83
C PRO A 482 30.76 22.85 -5.57
N MET A 483 31.54 22.03 -4.86
CA MET A 483 32.64 21.28 -5.47
C MET A 483 32.19 20.23 -6.47
N ARG A 484 30.93 19.77 -6.40
CA ARG A 484 30.32 18.77 -7.31
C ARG A 484 29.51 19.41 -8.43
N HIS A 485 29.27 20.73 -8.36
CA HIS A 485 28.45 21.45 -9.32
C HIS A 485 29.19 21.69 -10.63
N GLU A 486 28.47 21.55 -11.74
CA GLU A 486 28.97 21.82 -13.08
C GLU A 486 29.10 23.32 -13.31
N PRO A 487 30.27 23.85 -13.69
CA PRO A 487 30.43 25.27 -13.96
C PRO A 487 29.82 25.71 -15.28
N GLY A 488 29.69 27.03 -15.47
CA GLY A 488 29.28 27.67 -16.71
C GLY A 488 27.78 27.75 -16.93
N THR A 489 27.38 28.49 -17.96
CA THR A 489 25.99 28.72 -18.34
C THR A 489 25.38 27.45 -18.97
N LYS A 490 24.18 27.07 -18.55
CA LYS A 490 23.41 25.96 -19.13
C LYS A 490 22.27 26.50 -20.00
N THR A 491 21.88 25.74 -21.02
CA THR A 491 20.74 26.14 -21.88
C THR A 491 19.70 25.04 -21.85
N VAL A 492 18.51 25.34 -21.33
CA VAL A 492 17.39 24.41 -21.17
C VAL A 492 16.17 24.95 -21.89
N LEU A 493 15.59 24.18 -22.80
CA LEU A 493 14.40 24.58 -23.58
C LEU A 493 14.56 25.96 -24.24
N GLY A 494 15.78 26.28 -24.71
CA GLY A 494 16.13 27.56 -25.33
C GLY A 494 16.41 28.73 -24.37
N ALA A 495 16.15 28.58 -23.08
CA ALA A 495 16.45 29.57 -22.05
C ALA A 495 17.87 29.37 -21.50
N LYS A 496 18.58 30.47 -21.24
CA LYS A 496 19.92 30.45 -20.65
C LYS A 496 19.83 30.63 -19.15
N ILE A 497 20.27 29.65 -18.39
CA ILE A 497 20.47 29.70 -16.93
C ILE A 497 21.94 30.05 -16.70
N LYS A 498 22.18 31.25 -16.14
CA LYS A 498 23.53 31.73 -15.85
C LYS A 498 24.08 31.00 -14.63
N GLU A 499 25.40 30.86 -14.59
CA GLU A 499 26.08 30.28 -13.42
C GLU A 499 25.75 31.08 -12.15
N ASN A 500 25.12 30.43 -11.20
CA ASN A 500 24.70 31.00 -9.92
C ASN A 500 24.57 29.95 -8.81
N GLY A 501 25.27 28.82 -8.96
CA GLY A 501 25.32 27.76 -7.96
C GLY A 501 23.96 27.13 -7.66
N GLU A 502 23.58 27.03 -6.40
CA GLU A 502 22.31 26.42 -5.97
C GLU A 502 21.08 27.07 -6.64
N MET A 503 21.13 28.38 -6.87
CA MET A 503 20.00 29.15 -7.42
C MET A 503 19.65 28.76 -8.86
N GLU A 504 20.57 28.14 -9.60
CA GLU A 504 20.29 27.61 -10.95
C GLU A 504 19.18 26.56 -10.94
N GLY A 505 19.19 25.68 -9.94
CA GLY A 505 18.14 24.67 -9.78
C GLY A 505 16.78 25.29 -9.45
N ARG A 506 16.74 26.32 -8.62
CA ARG A 506 15.49 27.04 -8.30
C ARG A 506 14.93 27.77 -9.53
N GLU A 507 15.81 28.46 -10.31
CA GLU A 507 15.43 29.10 -11.56
C GLU A 507 14.87 28.07 -12.58
N LEU A 508 15.50 26.91 -12.68
CA LEU A 508 15.04 25.78 -13.50
C LEU A 508 13.65 25.31 -13.06
N LEU A 509 13.43 25.05 -11.77
CA LEU A 509 12.15 24.55 -11.27
C LEU A 509 11.02 25.57 -11.48
N HIS A 510 11.27 26.87 -11.23
CA HIS A 510 10.33 27.93 -11.57
C HIS A 510 9.97 27.92 -13.07
N MET A 511 10.98 27.88 -13.93
CA MET A 511 10.78 27.85 -15.37
C MET A 511 9.94 26.63 -15.81
N LEU A 512 10.22 25.44 -15.26
CA LEU A 512 9.47 24.23 -15.59
C LEU A 512 8.04 24.28 -15.07
N ALA A 513 7.82 24.75 -13.83
CA ALA A 513 6.50 24.88 -13.22
C ALA A 513 5.58 25.78 -14.01
N MET A 514 6.09 26.87 -14.58
CA MET A 514 5.30 27.88 -15.32
C MET A 514 5.16 27.60 -16.82
N ARG A 515 5.63 26.44 -17.32
CA ARG A 515 5.45 26.08 -18.73
C ARG A 515 4.00 25.73 -19.04
N PRO A 516 3.48 26.13 -20.21
CA PRO A 516 2.15 25.72 -20.69
C PRO A 516 1.98 24.18 -20.75
N ALA A 517 3.05 23.46 -21.12
CA ALA A 517 3.04 22.00 -21.14
C ALA A 517 2.80 21.41 -19.74
N THR A 518 3.42 21.96 -18.69
CA THR A 518 3.21 21.57 -17.30
C THR A 518 1.77 21.84 -16.86
N ALA A 519 1.23 23.01 -17.19
CA ALA A 519 -0.16 23.35 -16.90
C ALA A 519 -1.14 22.36 -17.54
N GLN A 520 -0.93 21.99 -18.80
CA GLN A 520 -1.74 21.01 -19.54
C GLN A 520 -1.60 19.61 -18.92
N PHE A 521 -0.38 19.19 -18.65
CA PHE A 521 -0.09 17.86 -18.10
C PHE A 521 -0.74 17.66 -16.71
N LEU A 522 -0.55 18.60 -15.80
CA LEU A 522 -1.13 18.54 -14.45
C LEU A 522 -2.65 18.65 -14.48
N SER A 523 -3.20 19.56 -15.29
CA SER A 523 -4.64 19.71 -15.46
C SER A 523 -5.29 18.43 -15.98
N ARG A 524 -4.64 17.75 -16.95
CA ARG A 524 -5.12 16.46 -17.44
C ARG A 524 -5.07 15.38 -16.36
N LYS A 525 -3.98 15.29 -15.59
CA LYS A 525 -3.87 14.31 -14.48
C LYS A 525 -4.94 14.55 -13.40
N LEU A 526 -5.19 15.81 -13.03
CA LEU A 526 -6.26 16.16 -12.08
C LEU A 526 -7.65 15.85 -12.66
N ALA A 527 -7.89 16.14 -13.94
CA ALA A 527 -9.15 15.80 -14.59
C ALA A 527 -9.37 14.28 -14.68
N ILE A 528 -8.32 13.49 -14.95
CA ILE A 528 -8.37 12.02 -14.87
C ILE A 528 -8.70 11.57 -13.45
N ARG A 529 -8.08 12.16 -12.43
CA ARG A 529 -8.32 11.78 -11.03
C ARG A 529 -9.75 12.07 -10.61
N PHE A 530 -10.32 13.21 -10.99
CA PHE A 530 -11.57 13.70 -10.41
C PHE A 530 -12.79 13.58 -11.33
N VAL A 531 -12.63 13.49 -12.66
CA VAL A 531 -13.78 13.48 -13.60
C VAL A 531 -13.93 12.13 -14.28
N SER A 532 -13.09 11.79 -15.24
CA SER A 532 -13.19 10.54 -16.02
C SER A 532 -11.81 10.07 -16.50
N ASP A 533 -11.71 8.82 -16.94
CA ASP A 533 -10.44 8.25 -17.45
C ASP A 533 -10.03 8.94 -18.78
N ASP A 534 -10.97 9.50 -19.53
CA ASP A 534 -10.72 10.32 -20.72
C ASP A 534 -11.45 11.67 -20.62
N PRO A 535 -10.88 12.65 -19.89
CA PRO A 535 -11.52 13.94 -19.69
C PRO A 535 -11.51 14.78 -20.96
N PRO A 536 -12.59 15.57 -21.24
CA PRO A 536 -12.64 16.45 -22.38
C PRO A 536 -11.51 17.46 -22.42
N GLN A 537 -10.87 17.64 -23.56
CA GLN A 537 -9.77 18.57 -23.72
C GLN A 537 -10.16 20.03 -23.37
N ALA A 538 -11.40 20.44 -23.65
CA ALA A 538 -11.90 21.77 -23.29
C ALA A 538 -11.87 22.04 -21.78
N LEU A 539 -12.12 21.03 -20.93
CA LEU A 539 -11.95 21.13 -19.48
C LEU A 539 -10.48 21.29 -19.11
N VAL A 540 -9.62 20.45 -19.68
CA VAL A 540 -8.17 20.48 -19.44
C VAL A 540 -7.60 21.86 -19.80
N ASP A 541 -8.02 22.42 -20.93
CA ASP A 541 -7.59 23.75 -21.39
C ASP A 541 -8.02 24.88 -20.43
N ARG A 542 -9.26 24.84 -19.93
CA ARG A 542 -9.74 25.80 -18.92
C ARG A 542 -8.95 25.71 -17.62
N MET A 543 -8.70 24.47 -17.14
CA MET A 543 -7.91 24.22 -15.93
C MET A 543 -6.45 24.68 -16.12
N ALA A 544 -5.83 24.40 -17.27
CA ALA A 544 -4.47 24.84 -17.59
C ALA A 544 -4.36 26.37 -17.67
N LYS A 545 -5.38 27.03 -18.23
CA LYS A 545 -5.46 28.50 -18.24
C LYS A 545 -5.54 29.05 -16.81
N ALA A 546 -6.40 28.47 -15.96
CA ALA A 546 -6.52 28.86 -14.55
C ALA A 546 -5.21 28.64 -13.79
N TYR A 547 -4.51 27.52 -14.04
CA TYR A 547 -3.19 27.23 -13.49
C TYR A 547 -2.18 28.35 -13.82
N LEU A 548 -2.03 28.72 -15.10
CA LEU A 548 -1.07 29.75 -15.53
C LEU A 548 -1.44 31.14 -14.98
N GLN A 549 -2.75 31.47 -14.95
CA GLN A 549 -3.20 32.78 -14.44
C GLN A 549 -3.03 32.93 -12.92
N SER A 550 -3.08 31.82 -12.16
CA SER A 550 -2.94 31.82 -10.72
C SER A 550 -1.50 31.57 -10.24
N GLY A 551 -0.55 31.37 -11.16
CA GLY A 551 0.83 31.02 -10.79
C GLY A 551 0.93 29.61 -10.18
N GLY A 552 0.18 28.66 -10.71
CA GLY A 552 0.22 27.25 -10.29
C GLY A 552 -0.56 26.95 -9.00
N ASP A 553 -1.53 27.80 -8.60
CA ASP A 553 -2.36 27.60 -7.42
C ASP A 553 -3.35 26.44 -7.61
N ILE A 554 -3.12 25.33 -6.92
CA ILE A 554 -3.92 24.10 -7.06
C ILE A 554 -5.37 24.29 -6.60
N PRO A 555 -5.68 24.98 -5.49
CA PRO A 555 -7.07 25.31 -5.14
C PRO A 555 -7.84 26.00 -6.27
N THR A 556 -7.24 26.94 -6.98
CA THR A 556 -7.85 27.63 -8.12
C THR A 556 -8.13 26.68 -9.28
N VAL A 557 -7.23 25.75 -9.56
CA VAL A 557 -7.43 24.71 -10.58
C VAL A 557 -8.58 23.77 -10.19
N LEU A 558 -8.63 23.34 -8.94
CA LEU A 558 -9.69 22.48 -8.41
C LEU A 558 -11.07 23.21 -8.39
N LYS A 559 -11.10 24.50 -8.08
CA LYS A 559 -12.32 25.32 -8.22
C LYS A 559 -12.81 25.39 -9.65
N THR A 560 -11.89 25.54 -10.61
CA THR A 560 -12.23 25.54 -12.04
C THR A 560 -12.85 24.22 -12.47
N LEU A 561 -12.32 23.09 -11.96
CA LEU A 561 -12.87 21.76 -12.19
C LEU A 561 -14.23 21.62 -11.53
N PHE A 562 -14.37 21.96 -10.24
CA PHE A 562 -15.61 21.82 -9.47
C PHE A 562 -16.78 22.61 -10.10
N HIS A 563 -16.53 23.82 -10.61
CA HIS A 563 -17.56 24.62 -11.26
C HIS A 563 -17.78 24.31 -12.75
N SER A 564 -17.08 23.29 -13.29
CA SER A 564 -17.21 22.90 -14.69
C SER A 564 -18.46 22.04 -14.92
N PRO A 565 -19.14 22.19 -16.07
CA PRO A 565 -20.28 21.35 -16.42
C PRO A 565 -19.90 19.86 -16.57
N GLU A 566 -18.67 19.57 -16.96
CA GLU A 566 -18.16 18.21 -17.14
C GLU A 566 -18.10 17.45 -15.82
N PHE A 567 -17.72 18.09 -14.74
CA PHE A 567 -17.68 17.45 -13.40
C PHE A 567 -19.08 17.02 -12.94
N TRP A 568 -20.13 17.73 -13.36
CA TRP A 568 -21.51 17.47 -12.98
C TRP A 568 -22.32 16.70 -14.04
N ALA A 569 -21.68 16.17 -15.07
CA ALA A 569 -22.36 15.39 -16.10
C ALA A 569 -22.89 14.08 -15.52
N ALA A 570 -24.15 13.74 -15.82
CA ALA A 570 -24.77 12.50 -15.33
C ALA A 570 -24.06 11.24 -15.86
N SER A 571 -23.41 11.32 -17.03
CA SER A 571 -22.57 10.24 -17.59
C SER A 571 -21.37 9.87 -16.72
N ASP A 572 -20.88 10.82 -15.92
CA ASP A 572 -19.68 10.63 -15.09
C ASP A 572 -20.01 10.25 -13.64
N PHE A 573 -21.31 10.20 -13.30
CA PHE A 573 -21.77 9.72 -12.01
C PHE A 573 -21.44 8.24 -11.84
N ARG A 574 -20.64 7.89 -10.82
CA ARG A 574 -20.17 6.53 -10.59
C ARG A 574 -19.48 5.87 -11.80
N ALA A 575 -18.88 6.66 -12.69
CA ALA A 575 -18.21 6.15 -13.87
C ALA A 575 -16.81 5.60 -13.58
N LYS A 576 -16.12 6.14 -12.57
CA LYS A 576 -14.75 5.72 -12.21
C LYS A 576 -14.76 4.51 -11.27
N VAL A 577 -13.87 3.57 -11.53
CA VAL A 577 -13.58 2.46 -10.62
C VAL A 577 -12.67 2.93 -9.52
N LYS A 578 -12.97 2.57 -8.27
CA LYS A 578 -12.09 2.81 -7.14
C LYS A 578 -10.79 2.02 -7.28
N THR A 579 -9.66 2.66 -7.05
CA THR A 579 -8.39 1.96 -6.84
C THR A 579 -8.47 1.06 -5.60
N PRO A 580 -7.56 0.11 -5.40
CA PRO A 580 -7.55 -0.70 -4.17
C PRO A 580 -7.52 0.14 -2.89
N LEU A 581 -6.72 1.23 -2.84
CA LEU A 581 -6.69 2.12 -1.69
C LEU A 581 -8.06 2.78 -1.46
N GLU A 582 -8.65 3.36 -2.51
CA GLU A 582 -9.98 3.97 -2.41
C GLU A 582 -11.06 2.97 -1.99
N PHE A 583 -10.98 1.73 -2.47
CA PHE A 583 -11.93 0.68 -2.10
C PHE A 583 -11.81 0.30 -0.61
N VAL A 584 -10.61 -0.02 -0.14
CA VAL A 584 -10.35 -0.42 1.25
C VAL A 584 -10.69 0.69 2.23
N VAL A 585 -10.25 1.92 1.94
CA VAL A 585 -10.53 3.08 2.79
C VAL A 585 -12.01 3.44 2.78
N SER A 586 -12.68 3.41 1.60
CA SER A 586 -14.11 3.70 1.53
C SER A 586 -14.96 2.66 2.27
N ALA A 587 -14.56 1.38 2.28
CA ALA A 587 -15.23 0.34 3.04
C ALA A 587 -15.12 0.61 4.55
N ALA A 588 -13.92 0.98 5.03
CA ALA A 588 -13.72 1.35 6.43
C ALA A 588 -14.53 2.60 6.84
N ARG A 589 -14.60 3.61 5.96
CA ARG A 589 -15.37 4.84 6.19
C ARG A 589 -16.87 4.59 6.18
N ALA A 590 -17.39 3.93 5.16
CA ALA A 590 -18.83 3.66 5.02
C ALA A 590 -19.38 2.78 6.16
N SER A 591 -18.59 1.83 6.64
CA SER A 591 -18.94 0.96 7.75
C SER A 591 -18.68 1.57 9.14
N ASN A 592 -18.11 2.78 9.22
CA ASN A 592 -17.65 3.41 10.46
C ASN A 592 -16.80 2.46 11.33
N ALA A 593 -15.89 1.72 10.67
CA ALA A 593 -15.09 0.67 11.30
C ALA A 593 -14.18 1.23 12.41
N ASN A 594 -14.14 0.54 13.56
CA ASN A 594 -13.14 0.77 14.59
C ASN A 594 -11.91 -0.08 14.31
N ILE A 595 -10.77 0.56 14.00
CA ILE A 595 -9.53 -0.10 13.60
C ILE A 595 -8.48 0.09 14.69
N GLN A 596 -8.07 -1.02 15.28
CA GLN A 596 -6.98 -1.10 16.26
C GLN A 596 -5.72 -1.76 15.66
N ASN A 597 -5.85 -2.42 14.50
CA ASN A 597 -4.77 -3.06 13.78
C ASN A 597 -4.96 -2.86 12.28
N PHE A 598 -4.04 -2.15 11.64
CA PHE A 598 -4.10 -1.84 10.21
C PHE A 598 -3.49 -2.94 9.32
N GLN A 599 -2.82 -3.94 9.89
CA GLN A 599 -2.19 -5.01 9.12
C GLN A 599 -3.14 -5.75 8.16
N PRO A 600 -4.41 -6.05 8.51
CA PRO A 600 -5.36 -6.64 7.57
C PRO A 600 -5.64 -5.75 6.36
N LEU A 601 -5.74 -4.43 6.54
CA LEU A 601 -5.94 -3.48 5.43
C LEU A 601 -4.72 -3.45 4.51
N MET A 602 -3.52 -3.42 5.08
CA MET A 602 -2.27 -3.47 4.30
C MET A 602 -2.12 -4.77 3.53
N ASN A 603 -2.56 -5.90 4.11
CA ASN A 603 -2.57 -7.19 3.42
C ASN A 603 -3.56 -7.17 2.25
N ALA A 604 -4.75 -6.61 2.44
CA ALA A 604 -5.73 -6.45 1.37
C ALA A 604 -5.19 -5.57 0.22
N LEU A 605 -4.57 -4.43 0.53
CA LEU A 605 -3.93 -3.57 -0.48
C LEU A 605 -2.84 -4.31 -1.26
N ARG A 606 -2.04 -5.14 -0.58
CA ARG A 606 -0.99 -5.94 -1.21
C ARG A 606 -1.57 -7.02 -2.12
N GLN A 607 -2.62 -7.72 -1.69
CA GLN A 607 -3.34 -8.73 -2.48
C GLN A 607 -3.98 -8.13 -3.73
N MET A 608 -4.57 -6.94 -3.60
CA MET A 608 -5.17 -6.20 -4.71
C MET A 608 -4.14 -5.49 -5.61
N GLY A 609 -2.83 -5.65 -5.35
CA GLY A 609 -1.75 -5.12 -6.21
C GLY A 609 -1.36 -3.66 -5.96
N MET A 610 -1.82 -3.02 -4.88
CA MET A 610 -1.51 -1.62 -4.56
C MET A 610 -0.96 -1.46 -3.13
N PRO A 611 0.19 -2.10 -2.78
CA PRO A 611 0.82 -1.86 -1.48
C PRO A 611 1.23 -0.39 -1.32
N LEU A 612 1.03 0.19 -0.14
CA LEU A 612 1.43 1.57 0.15
C LEU A 612 2.94 1.75 -0.07
N TYR A 613 3.33 2.83 -0.75
CA TYR A 613 4.73 3.16 -1.13
C TYR A 613 5.44 2.01 -1.88
N GLY A 614 4.66 1.06 -2.43
CA GLY A 614 5.17 -0.15 -3.05
C GLY A 614 5.32 -0.09 -4.57
N CYS A 615 4.97 1.02 -5.22
CA CYS A 615 5.17 1.21 -6.65
C CYS A 615 6.65 1.43 -6.95
N MET A 616 7.28 0.49 -7.66
CA MET A 616 8.70 0.56 -7.97
C MET A 616 9.02 1.59 -9.07
N PRO A 617 8.25 1.69 -10.17
CA PRO A 617 8.50 2.70 -11.20
C PRO A 617 8.19 4.13 -10.73
N PRO A 618 8.96 5.14 -11.17
CA PRO A 618 8.71 6.54 -10.81
C PRO A 618 7.38 7.10 -11.37
N THR A 619 6.76 6.42 -12.33
CA THR A 619 5.44 6.77 -12.89
C THR A 619 4.30 6.73 -11.88
N GLY A 620 4.47 6.02 -10.74
CA GLY A 620 3.39 5.73 -9.81
C GLY A 620 2.37 4.72 -10.33
N TYR A 621 1.32 4.47 -9.55
CA TYR A 621 0.19 3.64 -9.93
C TYR A 621 -0.70 4.38 -10.92
N LYS A 622 -1.30 3.64 -11.86
CA LYS A 622 -2.25 4.21 -12.81
C LYS A 622 -3.63 4.43 -12.18
N TRP A 623 -4.37 5.39 -12.73
CA TRP A 623 -5.72 5.75 -12.29
C TRP A 623 -6.83 5.15 -13.16
N ASP A 624 -6.46 4.50 -14.26
CA ASP A 624 -7.40 3.97 -15.25
C ASP A 624 -8.08 2.71 -14.72
N ALA A 625 -9.38 2.57 -14.97
CA ALA A 625 -10.18 1.42 -14.56
C ALA A 625 -9.60 0.09 -15.05
N SER A 626 -9.01 0.05 -16.24
CA SER A 626 -8.44 -1.15 -16.85
C SER A 626 -7.33 -1.82 -16.02
N ASP A 627 -6.61 -1.05 -15.21
CA ASP A 627 -5.53 -1.58 -14.36
C ASP A 627 -6.07 -2.25 -13.08
N TRP A 628 -7.33 -1.97 -12.69
CA TRP A 628 -7.91 -2.39 -11.41
C TRP A 628 -9.11 -3.33 -11.54
N VAL A 629 -9.54 -3.65 -12.78
CA VAL A 629 -10.68 -4.54 -13.06
C VAL A 629 -10.17 -5.80 -13.74
N SER A 630 -10.01 -6.85 -12.95
CA SER A 630 -9.78 -8.22 -13.40
C SER A 630 -10.64 -9.16 -12.57
N THR A 631 -10.88 -10.38 -13.05
CA THR A 631 -11.65 -11.39 -12.30
C THR A 631 -11.03 -11.63 -10.91
N GLY A 632 -9.69 -11.75 -10.82
CA GLY A 632 -8.99 -11.92 -9.55
C GLY A 632 -9.18 -10.71 -8.60
N ALA A 633 -9.03 -9.49 -9.12
CA ALA A 633 -9.21 -8.28 -8.32
C ALA A 633 -10.66 -8.15 -7.78
N LEU A 634 -11.67 -8.54 -8.56
CA LEU A 634 -13.07 -8.54 -8.10
C LEU A 634 -13.31 -9.56 -7.00
N VAL A 635 -12.71 -10.75 -7.10
CA VAL A 635 -12.77 -11.79 -6.05
C VAL A 635 -12.11 -11.30 -4.77
N ASP A 636 -10.91 -10.69 -4.86
CA ASP A 636 -10.20 -10.17 -3.69
C ASP A 636 -10.99 -9.06 -2.99
N ARG A 637 -11.65 -8.17 -3.75
CA ARG A 637 -12.51 -7.11 -3.21
C ARG A 637 -13.74 -7.70 -2.50
N MET A 638 -14.40 -8.70 -3.10
CA MET A 638 -15.54 -9.38 -2.49
C MET A 638 -15.13 -10.09 -1.20
N ASN A 639 -14.02 -10.84 -1.22
CA ASN A 639 -13.49 -11.52 -0.04
C ASN A 639 -13.15 -10.57 1.09
N PHE A 640 -12.55 -9.41 0.77
CA PHE A 640 -12.27 -8.38 1.74
C PHE A 640 -13.56 -7.80 2.34
N ALA A 641 -14.55 -7.44 1.49
CA ALA A 641 -15.83 -6.89 1.93
C ALA A 641 -16.56 -7.85 2.88
N LEU A 642 -16.68 -9.13 2.50
CA LEU A 642 -17.29 -10.17 3.33
C LEU A 642 -16.53 -10.40 4.65
N SER A 643 -15.20 -10.40 4.61
CA SER A 643 -14.36 -10.60 5.80
C SER A 643 -14.47 -9.43 6.77
N MET A 644 -14.52 -8.21 6.25
CA MET A 644 -14.66 -6.99 7.03
C MET A 644 -16.05 -6.92 7.68
N ALA A 645 -17.10 -7.15 6.89
CA ALA A 645 -18.48 -7.14 7.37
C ALA A 645 -18.71 -8.21 8.45
N ALA A 646 -18.10 -9.37 8.30
CA ALA A 646 -18.22 -10.48 9.26
C ALA A 646 -17.28 -10.35 10.49
N ASN A 647 -16.64 -9.21 10.71
CA ASN A 647 -15.69 -9.00 11.82
C ASN A 647 -14.57 -10.08 11.87
N ARG A 648 -14.16 -10.62 10.71
CA ARG A 648 -13.12 -11.65 10.60
C ARG A 648 -11.71 -11.09 10.43
N LEU A 649 -11.58 -9.77 10.31
CA LEU A 649 -10.28 -9.09 10.20
C LEU A 649 -9.77 -8.77 11.62
N PRO A 650 -8.63 -9.34 12.06
CA PRO A 650 -8.15 -9.16 13.43
C PRO A 650 -7.90 -7.69 13.79
N GLY A 651 -8.53 -7.20 14.86
CA GLY A 651 -8.39 -5.83 15.33
C GLY A 651 -9.19 -4.80 14.52
N ILE A 652 -10.13 -5.24 13.71
CA ILE A 652 -11.11 -4.40 13.01
C ILE A 652 -12.50 -4.87 13.44
N THR A 653 -13.32 -3.95 13.93
CA THR A 653 -14.69 -4.23 14.35
C THR A 653 -15.67 -3.23 13.72
N VAL A 654 -16.79 -3.75 13.26
CA VAL A 654 -17.91 -2.99 12.72
C VAL A 654 -19.17 -3.37 13.49
N VAL A 655 -19.95 -2.39 13.89
CA VAL A 655 -21.24 -2.60 14.56
C VAL A 655 -22.34 -2.35 13.54
N TRP A 656 -23.06 -3.40 13.16
CA TRP A 656 -24.14 -3.34 12.18
C TRP A 656 -25.52 -3.17 12.81
N ALA A 657 -25.72 -3.75 14.00
CA ALA A 657 -27.00 -3.65 14.70
C ALA A 657 -27.29 -2.19 15.09
N PRO A 658 -28.53 -1.69 14.90
CA PRO A 658 -28.92 -0.40 15.46
C PRO A 658 -28.79 -0.47 16.97
N GLU A 659 -28.36 0.64 17.60
CA GLU A 659 -28.55 0.81 19.05
C GLU A 659 -30.05 0.76 19.31
N LEU A 660 -30.51 -0.35 19.87
CA LEU A 660 -31.90 -0.47 20.31
C LEU A 660 -32.09 0.48 21.47
N ASP A 661 -32.79 1.57 21.22
CA ASP A 661 -33.26 2.43 22.29
C ASP A 661 -34.37 1.69 23.10
N MET A 662 -33.91 1.00 24.14
CA MET A 662 -34.78 0.22 25.04
C MET A 662 -35.89 1.05 25.67
N SER A 663 -35.81 2.38 25.63
CA SER A 663 -36.84 3.28 26.17
C SER A 663 -38.07 3.42 25.25
N THR A 664 -37.95 3.04 23.97
CA THR A 664 -39.04 3.13 22.98
C THR A 664 -39.71 1.79 22.68
N LEU A 665 -39.25 0.70 23.31
CA LEU A 665 -39.85 -0.62 23.12
C LEU A 665 -41.18 -0.71 23.86
N ASP A 666 -42.26 -0.79 23.08
CA ASP A 666 -43.59 -1.10 23.61
C ASP A 666 -43.57 -2.54 24.15
N SER A 667 -43.70 -2.68 25.47
CA SER A 667 -43.59 -3.96 26.20
C SER A 667 -44.61 -5.02 25.77
N ASP A 668 -45.63 -4.64 25.00
CA ASP A 668 -46.75 -5.48 24.61
C ASP A 668 -46.71 -5.94 23.12
N ALA A 669 -45.70 -5.53 22.36
CA ALA A 669 -45.56 -5.98 20.97
C ALA A 669 -45.15 -7.45 20.90
N PRO A 670 -45.78 -8.31 20.08
CA PRO A 670 -45.39 -9.70 19.94
C PRO A 670 -43.95 -9.77 19.35
N LEU A 671 -43.06 -10.54 19.98
CA LEU A 671 -41.67 -10.73 19.61
C LEU A 671 -41.45 -11.05 18.09
N GLN A 672 -42.41 -11.68 17.43
CA GLN A 672 -42.41 -12.00 16.02
C GLN A 672 -42.51 -10.77 15.08
N GLN A 673 -43.07 -9.64 15.55
CA GLN A 673 -43.14 -8.40 14.79
C GLN A 673 -41.85 -7.55 14.92
N MET A 674 -40.95 -7.91 15.84
CA MET A 674 -39.70 -7.23 16.09
C MET A 674 -38.50 -7.84 15.32
N ILE A 675 -38.72 -8.93 14.60
CA ILE A 675 -37.65 -9.54 13.79
C ILE A 675 -37.57 -8.81 12.44
N PRO A 676 -36.46 -8.08 12.16
CA PRO A 676 -36.29 -7.44 10.86
C PRO A 676 -36.33 -8.47 9.73
N THR A 677 -36.99 -8.14 8.64
CA THR A 677 -36.93 -8.97 7.43
C THR A 677 -35.62 -8.64 6.66
N SER A 678 -35.15 -9.56 5.82
CA SER A 678 -33.98 -9.32 4.95
C SER A 678 -34.12 -8.06 4.09
N GLU A 679 -35.36 -7.75 3.68
CA GLU A 679 -35.71 -6.57 2.90
C GLU A 679 -35.64 -5.30 3.74
N SER A 680 -36.06 -5.34 5.03
CA SER A 680 -35.95 -4.18 5.93
C SER A 680 -34.51 -3.90 6.33
N GLU A 681 -33.69 -4.94 6.53
CA GLU A 681 -32.26 -4.80 6.82
C GLU A 681 -31.47 -4.29 5.61
N GLU A 682 -31.79 -4.77 4.42
CA GLU A 682 -31.21 -4.25 3.19
C GLU A 682 -31.55 -2.77 3.01
N ALA A 683 -32.81 -2.38 3.21
CA ALA A 683 -33.28 -0.99 3.13
C ALA A 683 -32.60 -0.08 4.18
N ARG A 684 -32.17 -0.63 5.32
CA ARG A 684 -31.39 0.09 6.35
C ARG A 684 -29.92 0.24 5.97
N LEU A 685 -29.29 -0.85 5.49
CA LEU A 685 -27.85 -0.90 5.19
C LEU A 685 -27.49 -0.22 3.87
N GLU A 686 -28.37 -0.29 2.85
CA GLU A 686 -28.12 0.28 1.53
C GLU A 686 -27.79 1.77 1.59
N PRO A 687 -28.61 2.66 2.18
CA PRO A 687 -28.31 4.10 2.20
C PRO A 687 -27.07 4.45 3.03
N MET A 688 -26.69 3.60 3.98
CA MET A 688 -25.50 3.79 4.79
C MET A 688 -24.24 3.43 4.00
N LEU A 689 -24.22 2.27 3.34
CA LEU A 689 -23.05 1.74 2.66
C LEU A 689 -22.91 2.25 1.22
N VAL A 690 -24.03 2.34 0.52
CA VAL A 690 -24.10 2.77 -0.88
C VAL A 690 -25.05 3.97 -1.03
N PRO A 691 -24.71 5.14 -0.46
CA PRO A 691 -25.55 6.31 -0.59
C PRO A 691 -25.88 6.60 -2.07
N GLY A 692 -27.19 6.74 -2.39
CA GLY A 692 -27.66 6.83 -3.79
C GLY A 692 -28.09 5.49 -4.39
N GLY A 693 -28.09 4.42 -3.59
CA GLY A 693 -28.73 3.15 -3.88
C GLY A 693 -27.92 2.20 -4.76
N VAL A 694 -28.36 0.97 -4.82
CA VAL A 694 -27.93 -0.05 -5.78
C VAL A 694 -29.02 -0.25 -6.85
N SER A 695 -28.66 -0.89 -7.98
CA SER A 695 -29.63 -1.26 -9.02
C SER A 695 -30.59 -2.37 -8.51
N ASP A 696 -31.79 -2.45 -9.09
CA ASP A 696 -32.74 -3.52 -8.74
C ASP A 696 -32.14 -4.92 -8.99
N ALA A 697 -31.30 -5.06 -10.01
CA ALA A 697 -30.61 -6.30 -10.28
C ALA A 697 -29.60 -6.65 -9.17
N THR A 698 -28.83 -5.68 -8.68
CA THR A 698 -27.88 -5.86 -7.55
C THR A 698 -28.65 -6.19 -6.27
N ARG A 699 -29.73 -5.45 -5.96
CA ARG A 699 -30.58 -5.69 -4.79
C ARG A 699 -31.16 -7.10 -4.81
N THR A 700 -31.78 -7.50 -5.93
CA THR A 700 -32.31 -8.85 -6.09
C THR A 700 -31.25 -9.92 -5.89
N ALA A 701 -30.09 -9.77 -6.53
CA ALA A 701 -28.99 -10.73 -6.40
C ALA A 701 -28.47 -10.83 -4.96
N ALA A 702 -28.33 -9.70 -4.25
CA ALA A 702 -27.90 -9.68 -2.85
C ALA A 702 -28.91 -10.40 -1.94
N LEU A 703 -30.22 -10.13 -2.11
CA LEU A 703 -31.27 -10.77 -1.33
C LEU A 703 -31.41 -12.27 -1.67
N GLU A 704 -31.30 -12.69 -2.93
CA GLU A 704 -31.32 -14.10 -3.32
C GLU A 704 -30.12 -14.85 -2.72
N GLN A 705 -28.92 -14.29 -2.82
CA GLN A 705 -27.71 -14.88 -2.24
C GLN A 705 -27.82 -14.98 -0.71
N PHE A 706 -28.33 -13.94 -0.07
CA PHE A 706 -28.61 -13.96 1.35
C PHE A 706 -29.57 -15.08 1.73
N LYS A 707 -30.73 -15.20 1.05
CA LYS A 707 -31.72 -16.28 1.27
C LYS A 707 -31.14 -17.66 1.05
N ALA A 708 -30.30 -17.84 0.02
CA ALA A 708 -29.64 -19.10 -0.26
C ALA A 708 -28.67 -19.53 0.84
N GLN A 709 -27.89 -18.58 1.39
CA GLN A 709 -26.94 -18.87 2.49
C GLN A 709 -27.65 -19.07 3.83
N SER A 710 -28.69 -18.29 4.13
CA SER A 710 -29.50 -18.46 5.35
C SER A 710 -30.24 -19.79 5.36
N ALA A 711 -30.68 -20.29 4.18
CA ALA A 711 -31.29 -21.62 4.05
C ALA A 711 -30.31 -22.78 4.29
N GLN A 712 -29.03 -22.59 3.94
CA GLN A 712 -27.96 -23.58 4.19
C GLN A 712 -27.49 -23.59 5.65
N ASN A 713 -27.62 -22.48 6.36
CA ASN A 713 -27.29 -22.31 7.79
C ASN A 713 -28.47 -21.66 8.51
N PRO A 714 -29.60 -22.39 8.69
CA PRO A 714 -30.75 -21.81 9.35
C PRO A 714 -30.36 -21.36 10.76
N PRO A 715 -30.79 -20.16 11.21
CA PRO A 715 -30.61 -19.75 12.59
C PRO A 715 -31.18 -20.82 13.50
N LEU A 716 -30.41 -21.24 14.50
CA LEU A 716 -30.89 -22.16 15.53
C LEU A 716 -32.03 -21.47 16.27
N VAL A 717 -33.26 -21.73 15.86
CA VAL A 717 -34.45 -21.28 16.61
C VAL A 717 -34.34 -21.93 17.99
N ALA A 718 -34.03 -21.13 18.99
CA ALA A 718 -34.09 -21.58 20.36
C ALA A 718 -35.54 -21.94 20.65
N THR A 719 -35.89 -23.21 20.63
CA THR A 719 -37.15 -23.69 21.15
C THR A 719 -37.22 -23.24 22.60
N PRO A 720 -38.22 -22.47 23.02
CA PRO A 720 -38.35 -22.10 24.40
C PRO A 720 -38.49 -23.39 25.21
N VAL A 721 -37.51 -23.71 26.03
CA VAL A 721 -37.61 -24.77 27.03
C VAL A 721 -38.64 -24.29 28.02
N MET A 722 -39.87 -24.76 27.87
CA MET A 722 -40.91 -24.61 28.86
C MET A 722 -40.44 -25.35 30.12
N THR A 723 -39.80 -24.64 31.01
CA THR A 723 -39.52 -25.14 32.35
C THR A 723 -40.83 -25.25 33.10
N ASN A 724 -41.30 -26.46 33.22
CA ASN A 724 -42.49 -26.81 34.02
C ASN A 724 -42.18 -26.47 35.50
N PRO A 725 -42.98 -25.60 36.17
CA PRO A 725 -42.68 -25.15 37.55
C PRO A 725 -42.85 -26.22 38.63
N SER A 726 -43.09 -27.48 38.29
CA SER A 726 -43.54 -28.50 39.23
C SER A 726 -42.46 -29.47 39.72
N GLN A 727 -41.17 -29.26 39.46
CA GLN A 727 -40.11 -30.08 40.03
C GLN A 727 -39.06 -29.27 40.79
N VAL A 728 -39.50 -28.66 41.91
CA VAL A 728 -38.57 -28.27 42.96
C VAL A 728 -38.38 -29.49 43.89
N SER A 729 -37.42 -30.32 43.55
CA SER A 729 -36.97 -31.41 44.41
C SER A 729 -36.00 -30.83 45.45
N LYS A 730 -36.31 -31.09 46.72
CA LYS A 730 -35.56 -30.71 47.93
C LYS A 730 -34.12 -31.29 47.84
N ALA A 731 -33.13 -30.42 47.64
CA ALA A 731 -31.72 -30.78 47.81
C ALA A 731 -31.30 -30.69 49.28
N ARG A 732 -30.72 -31.75 49.80
CA ARG A 732 -30.06 -31.80 51.11
C ARG A 732 -28.76 -31.00 51.09
N PRO A 733 -28.41 -30.29 52.19
CA PRO A 733 -27.12 -29.59 52.27
C PRO A 733 -26.00 -30.55 52.63
N GLY A 734 -24.91 -30.56 51.88
CA GLY A 734 -23.66 -31.14 52.28
C GLY A 734 -23.06 -32.21 51.38
N ALA A 735 -22.74 -31.90 50.10
CA ALA A 735 -21.78 -32.69 49.34
C ALA A 735 -21.04 -31.75 48.36
N PRO A 736 -19.70 -31.90 48.18
CA PRO A 736 -18.92 -31.06 47.29
C PRO A 736 -19.27 -31.39 45.81
N ALA A 737 -19.53 -30.37 45.02
CA ALA A 737 -19.82 -30.49 43.59
C ALA A 737 -18.59 -31.00 42.82
N ARG A 738 -18.74 -32.16 42.14
CA ARG A 738 -17.80 -32.60 41.12
C ARG A 738 -18.00 -31.77 39.84
N PRO A 739 -16.94 -31.34 39.17
CA PRO A 739 -17.08 -30.63 37.89
C PRO A 739 -17.59 -31.61 36.82
N ALA A 740 -18.64 -31.23 36.12
CA ALA A 740 -19.18 -31.95 34.96
C ALA A 740 -18.19 -31.83 33.77
N PRO A 741 -17.95 -32.91 33.00
CA PRO A 741 -17.09 -32.85 31.84
C PRO A 741 -17.84 -32.25 30.65
N GLY A 742 -17.25 -31.22 30.06
CA GLY A 742 -17.40 -30.90 28.62
C GLY A 742 -18.68 -30.20 28.19
N ALA A 743 -18.88 -28.93 28.55
CA ALA A 743 -19.73 -28.04 27.76
C ALA A 743 -18.86 -27.36 26.67
N LYS A 744 -18.63 -28.05 25.57
CA LYS A 744 -18.27 -27.42 24.30
C LYS A 744 -19.55 -26.86 23.66
N GLY A 745 -19.58 -25.57 23.40
CA GLY A 745 -20.60 -24.90 22.61
C GLY A 745 -21.55 -24.04 23.46
N ARG A 746 -21.14 -22.82 23.78
CA ARG A 746 -22.10 -21.74 24.02
C ARG A 746 -22.85 -21.54 22.71
N GLN A 747 -24.08 -22.00 22.61
CA GLN A 747 -25.02 -21.59 21.56
C GLN A 747 -25.21 -20.09 21.70
N GLY A 748 -24.94 -19.34 20.62
CA GLY A 748 -25.11 -17.88 20.58
C GLY A 748 -26.57 -17.52 20.88
N ALA A 749 -26.74 -16.40 21.57
CA ALA A 749 -28.03 -15.81 21.83
C ALA A 749 -28.72 -15.37 20.51
N PRO A 750 -30.06 -15.13 20.49
CA PRO A 750 -30.74 -14.61 19.29
C PRO A 750 -30.09 -13.40 18.63
N ALA A 751 -29.48 -12.50 19.42
CA ALA A 751 -28.73 -11.34 18.94
C ALA A 751 -27.56 -11.74 17.99
N ASP A 752 -26.86 -12.84 18.27
CA ASP A 752 -25.75 -13.33 17.42
C ASP A 752 -26.23 -13.84 16.03
N ALA A 753 -27.50 -14.20 15.91
CA ALA A 753 -28.09 -14.65 14.63
C ALA A 753 -28.38 -13.44 13.72
N TYR A 754 -28.96 -12.38 14.27
CA TYR A 754 -29.22 -11.12 13.56
C TYR A 754 -27.94 -10.43 13.12
N GLU A 755 -26.95 -10.37 14.00
CA GLU A 755 -25.64 -9.81 13.66
C GLU A 755 -24.97 -10.54 12.47
N ARG A 756 -25.19 -11.86 12.31
CA ARG A 756 -24.70 -12.62 11.15
C ARG A 756 -25.42 -12.27 9.85
N GLU A 757 -26.73 -12.00 9.92
CA GLU A 757 -27.52 -11.61 8.76
C GLU A 757 -27.13 -10.23 8.26
N ASP A 758 -27.01 -9.25 9.14
CA ASP A 758 -26.53 -7.91 8.83
C ASP A 758 -25.12 -7.92 8.23
N GLN A 759 -24.23 -8.74 8.79
CA GLN A 759 -22.87 -8.92 8.31
C GLN A 759 -22.80 -9.42 6.87
N LEU A 760 -23.64 -10.37 6.52
CA LEU A 760 -23.66 -10.92 5.16
C LEU A 760 -24.20 -9.91 4.16
N LEU A 761 -25.33 -9.27 4.45
CA LEU A 761 -25.90 -8.23 3.59
C LEU A 761 -24.96 -7.05 3.40
N ALA A 762 -24.35 -6.57 4.48
CA ALA A 762 -23.37 -5.51 4.42
C ALA A 762 -22.16 -5.89 3.54
N GLY A 763 -21.67 -7.12 3.68
CA GLY A 763 -20.59 -7.63 2.84
C GLY A 763 -20.95 -7.69 1.36
N LEU A 764 -22.15 -8.12 1.02
CA LEU A 764 -22.66 -8.17 -0.36
C LEU A 764 -22.84 -6.75 -0.94
N LEU A 765 -23.36 -5.80 -0.17
CA LEU A 765 -23.50 -4.41 -0.58
C LEU A 765 -22.14 -3.74 -0.81
N MET A 766 -21.17 -3.92 0.10
CA MET A 766 -19.80 -3.42 -0.10
C MET A 766 -19.04 -4.09 -1.24
N GLY A 767 -19.41 -5.33 -1.58
CA GLY A 767 -18.88 -6.05 -2.75
C GLY A 767 -19.57 -5.67 -4.07
N SER A 768 -20.67 -4.91 -4.03
CA SER A 768 -21.49 -4.58 -5.20
C SER A 768 -20.73 -3.74 -6.24
N PRO A 769 -21.13 -3.80 -7.52
CA PRO A 769 -20.57 -2.95 -8.57
C PRO A 769 -20.70 -1.45 -8.26
N GLU A 770 -21.80 -1.03 -7.64
CA GLU A 770 -22.08 0.35 -7.29
C GLU A 770 -21.15 0.85 -6.19
N PHE A 771 -20.83 0.04 -5.18
CA PHE A 771 -19.87 0.39 -4.15
C PHE A 771 -18.44 0.45 -4.70
N GLN A 772 -18.08 -0.38 -5.66
CA GLN A 772 -16.75 -0.41 -6.26
C GLN A 772 -16.48 0.78 -7.18
N ARG A 773 -17.49 1.61 -7.45
CA ARG A 773 -17.41 2.81 -8.29
C ARG A 773 -17.57 4.09 -7.46
N ARG A 774 -17.10 5.19 -8.05
CA ARG A 774 -17.18 6.52 -7.46
C ARG A 774 -17.52 7.59 -8.51
#